data_ebffb3e63201f2022eb2a752603ffc48
#
_entry.id   ebffb3e63201f2022eb2a752603ffc48
#
_cell.length_a   1.000
_cell.length_b   1.000
_cell.length_c   1.000
_cell.angle_alpha   90.00
_cell.angle_beta   90.00
_cell.angle_gamma   90.00
#
_symmetry.space_group_name_H-M   'P 1'
#
loop_
_entity.id
_entity.type
_entity.pdbx_description
1 polymer ?
#
loop_
_entity_poly.entity_id
_entity_poly.type
_entity_poly.pdbx_seq_one_letter_code
_entity_poly.pdbx_strand_id
1 'polypeptide(L)'
;MKKRFMVQPLCTGLICAGMFTACMSTGVGAASQTGGSVHAGTGYIPLEDFFKNPSKSRFTVSPDGTHIAFMQAWKNRMNIFVQKRGSDTAVRVTAAENRDIADYFWANNSLLAFLQDTGGDENYQLFTVQKDGSNLKNVTPFKDVRVEIVDDLKDNEHEMLIAMNKRNPQVFDVYRLNFTDDSLTMIAENPGNISGWMTDHDGKLRVAMTTDGVNTGVLYRKTEQDPFEPIMATGFKDTFSPLLMTFDNKELYVASNLGRDKAAIYTFNPETKKQGKLIFEHPEVDVESLIYSEKRKVITGAVFYADKRGYHFFDTQRAELQAELEKKLPGLEVGISSANRDETVYIVRSSSDKTPGAYYVYDTADKSLTLLADIAPWIDSTKMASMQPIQYKSSDGLTIHGYLTIPAGKQAKNLPVVINPHGGPWARDYWGYNPEVQFLANRGYAVLQMNFRSSTGYGKDFWTKGFKQWGKKMQDDVTDGVRWLISQGIADPKRIAIYGGSYGGYTTLAGVTFTPDLYACAVDYVGVSNLFTLFETLPPYWEQGRQMMYEMIGDPEKDKALLEEVSPIFHIDNIKVPLLVAQGANDPRVKKEHADQIVNALKQKNIAVEYMVKDNEGHGFHNEENRFDFYRAMERFFAEHLSADR
;
A
#
# COMPACT_ATOMS: atom_id res chain seq x y z
N MET A 1 18.81 0.53 -0.73
CA MET A 1 17.98 1.52 -0.01
C MET A 1 17.16 0.76 1.00
N LYS A 2 17.49 0.86 2.28
CA LYS A 2 16.53 0.47 3.31
C LYS A 2 15.30 1.37 3.09
N LYS A 3 14.09 0.79 3.03
CA LYS A 3 12.90 1.59 3.25
C LYS A 3 13.04 2.15 4.67
N ARG A 4 13.48 3.41 4.83
CA ARG A 4 12.93 4.16 5.96
C ARG A 4 11.44 3.94 5.81
N PHE A 5 10.77 3.57 6.88
CA PHE A 5 9.37 3.89 6.96
C PHE A 5 9.33 5.40 6.77
N MET A 6 9.18 5.84 5.52
CA MET A 6 8.87 7.24 5.31
C MET A 6 7.60 7.44 6.11
N VAL A 7 7.68 8.30 7.09
CA VAL A 7 6.50 9.06 7.49
C VAL A 7 6.05 9.71 6.18
N GLN A 8 5.13 9.06 5.49
CA GLN A 8 4.51 9.68 4.31
C GLN A 8 3.95 11.01 4.79
N PRO A 9 4.18 12.08 4.04
CA PRO A 9 3.67 13.38 4.42
C PRO A 9 2.18 13.30 4.68
N LEU A 10 1.77 13.82 5.79
CA LEU A 10 0.44 13.69 6.39
C LEU A 10 -0.72 14.37 5.66
N CYS A 11 -0.53 14.98 4.52
CA CYS A 11 -1.68 15.27 3.65
C CYS A 11 -2.27 13.99 3.03
N THR A 12 -1.51 12.89 3.07
CA THR A 12 -1.95 11.56 2.65
C THR A 12 -1.76 10.50 3.74
N GLY A 13 -1.07 10.82 4.83
CA GLY A 13 -0.59 9.85 5.81
C GLY A 13 -1.62 9.34 6.80
N LEU A 14 -2.67 10.07 7.11
CA LEU A 14 -3.68 9.61 8.06
C LEU A 14 -4.61 8.54 7.50
N ILE A 15 -4.68 8.40 6.18
CA ILE A 15 -5.61 7.46 5.53
C ILE A 15 -4.90 6.47 4.61
N CYS A 16 -3.66 6.76 4.18
CA CYS A 16 -2.88 5.89 3.30
C CYS A 16 -1.85 5.00 3.99
N ALA A 17 -1.74 5.00 5.32
CA ALA A 17 -0.93 4.02 6.04
C ALA A 17 -1.58 2.64 5.92
N GLY A 18 -1.33 1.96 4.80
CA GLY A 18 -1.76 0.58 4.68
C GLY A 18 -2.19 0.06 3.33
N MET A 19 -1.83 0.68 2.23
CA MET A 19 -1.68 -0.11 1.02
C MET A 19 -0.30 -0.76 1.03
N PHE A 20 -0.13 -1.77 1.89
CA PHE A 20 0.75 -2.85 1.56
C PHE A 20 0.20 -3.47 0.28
N THR A 21 0.97 -3.41 -0.77
CA THR A 21 0.88 -4.41 -1.83
C THR A 21 0.84 -5.74 -1.11
N ALA A 22 -0.31 -6.39 -1.09
CA ALA A 22 -0.51 -7.69 -0.48
C ALA A 22 0.48 -8.65 -1.12
N CYS A 23 1.56 -8.94 -0.42
CA CYS A 23 2.41 -10.08 -0.64
C CYS A 23 2.25 -10.99 0.57
N MET A 24 1.25 -11.78 0.48
CA MET A 24 1.08 -13.22 0.72
C MET A 24 1.74 -13.87 1.91
N SER A 25 0.97 -14.67 2.61
CA SER A 25 1.42 -15.92 3.21
C SER A 25 0.39 -16.80 3.90
N THR A 26 0.64 -18.00 4.08
CA THR A 26 0.03 -19.31 3.95
C THR A 26 -0.23 -20.06 5.25
N GLY A 27 -1.01 -21.13 5.20
CA GLY A 27 -0.96 -22.21 6.12
C GLY A 27 -1.94 -23.39 6.03
N VAL A 28 -1.46 -24.58 6.23
CA VAL A 28 -2.12 -25.87 6.02
C VAL A 28 -2.86 -26.38 7.26
N GLY A 29 -4.06 -26.88 7.04
CA GLY A 29 -4.74 -27.81 7.93
C GLY A 29 -5.80 -28.58 7.17
N ALA A 30 -5.67 -29.89 7.11
CA ALA A 30 -6.41 -30.82 6.27
C ALA A 30 -7.90 -30.92 6.60
N ALA A 31 -8.73 -30.95 5.57
CA ALA A 31 -9.73 -32.02 5.33
C ALA A 31 -10.55 -31.70 4.08
N SER A 32 -10.40 -32.58 3.11
CA SER A 32 -11.24 -32.94 1.98
C SER A 32 -12.65 -32.35 1.92
N GLN A 33 -12.92 -31.60 0.85
CA GLN A 33 -14.04 -31.90 -0.03
C GLN A 33 -13.67 -31.46 -1.45
N THR A 34 -13.72 -32.42 -2.36
CA THR A 34 -13.48 -32.31 -3.78
C THR A 34 -14.57 -31.48 -4.45
N GLY A 35 -14.35 -30.17 -4.51
CA GLY A 35 -14.95 -29.33 -5.51
C GLY A 35 -14.03 -29.36 -6.73
N GLY A 36 -14.38 -30.15 -7.74
CA GLY A 36 -13.65 -30.18 -9.00
C GLY A 36 -13.56 -28.78 -9.56
N SER A 37 -12.36 -28.32 -9.96
CA SER A 37 -12.19 -27.06 -10.68
C SER A 37 -13.05 -27.10 -11.93
N VAL A 38 -13.89 -26.11 -12.11
CA VAL A 38 -14.82 -25.94 -13.25
C VAL A 38 -14.07 -25.92 -14.60
N HIS A 39 -12.73 -25.90 -14.59
CA HIS A 39 -11.87 -25.68 -15.75
C HIS A 39 -10.70 -26.65 -15.93
N ALA A 40 -10.75 -27.85 -15.36
CA ALA A 40 -9.73 -28.87 -15.62
C ALA A 40 -9.74 -29.23 -17.13
N GLY A 41 -8.75 -28.72 -17.88
CA GLY A 41 -8.59 -28.94 -19.33
C GLY A 41 -8.61 -27.71 -20.22
N THR A 42 -8.83 -26.50 -19.72
CA THR A 42 -9.01 -25.27 -20.51
C THR A 42 -7.73 -24.46 -20.79
N GLY A 43 -6.56 -24.90 -20.32
CA GLY A 43 -5.31 -24.13 -20.44
C GLY A 43 -5.19 -22.95 -19.46
N TYR A 44 -6.12 -22.81 -18.52
CA TYR A 44 -6.04 -21.82 -17.44
C TYR A 44 -4.94 -22.18 -16.44
N ILE A 45 -4.27 -21.13 -15.94
CA ILE A 45 -3.31 -21.26 -14.85
C ILE A 45 -4.09 -21.53 -13.56
N PRO A 46 -3.67 -22.49 -12.71
CA PRO A 46 -4.31 -22.70 -11.42
C PRO A 46 -4.43 -21.42 -10.61
N LEU A 47 -5.58 -21.22 -9.97
CA LEU A 47 -5.84 -20.05 -9.14
C LEU A 47 -4.77 -19.86 -8.07
N GLU A 48 -4.35 -20.96 -7.46
CA GLU A 48 -3.33 -20.96 -6.42
C GLU A 48 -2.01 -20.39 -6.90
N ASP A 49 -1.67 -20.52 -8.18
CA ASP A 49 -0.43 -19.98 -8.74
C ASP A 49 -0.40 -18.44 -8.77
N PHE A 50 -1.55 -17.78 -8.81
CA PHE A 50 -1.64 -16.32 -8.67
C PHE A 50 -1.57 -15.86 -7.21
N PHE A 51 -2.08 -16.66 -6.28
CA PHE A 51 -2.36 -16.23 -4.91
C PHE A 51 -1.59 -16.98 -3.82
N LYS A 52 -0.82 -18.02 -4.15
CA LYS A 52 0.05 -18.67 -3.17
C LYS A 52 1.24 -17.78 -2.83
N ASN A 53 1.85 -18.06 -1.70
CA ASN A 53 3.01 -17.35 -1.22
C ASN A 53 4.15 -17.30 -2.23
N PRO A 54 4.91 -16.20 -2.21
CA PRO A 54 6.17 -16.16 -2.96
C PRO A 54 7.12 -17.26 -2.48
N SER A 55 7.93 -17.79 -3.41
CA SER A 55 8.98 -18.76 -3.07
C SER A 55 9.92 -18.18 -2.01
N LYS A 56 10.41 -16.96 -2.28
CA LYS A 56 11.16 -16.09 -1.37
C LYS A 56 10.91 -14.63 -1.71
N SER A 57 10.92 -13.78 -0.71
CA SER A 57 10.65 -12.34 -0.91
C SER A 57 11.37 -11.46 0.11
N ARG A 58 11.27 -10.13 -0.08
CA ARG A 58 11.75 -9.12 0.86
C ARG A 58 13.21 -9.30 1.27
N PHE A 59 14.07 -9.62 0.32
CA PHE A 59 15.50 -9.76 0.57
C PHE A 59 16.13 -8.44 1.07
N THR A 60 16.95 -8.54 2.12
CA THR A 60 17.76 -7.45 2.67
C THR A 60 19.17 -7.95 2.96
N VAL A 61 20.17 -7.09 2.78
CA VAL A 61 21.54 -7.39 3.14
C VAL A 61 21.87 -6.80 4.51
N SER A 62 22.65 -7.53 5.33
CA SER A 62 23.14 -7.04 6.63
C SER A 62 24.00 -5.78 6.47
N PRO A 63 24.10 -4.91 7.49
CA PRO A 63 24.91 -3.69 7.40
C PRO A 63 26.37 -3.92 6.99
N ASP A 64 26.98 -5.03 7.42
CA ASP A 64 28.34 -5.43 7.07
C ASP A 64 28.48 -6.13 5.69
N GLY A 65 27.35 -6.41 5.01
CA GLY A 65 27.33 -7.09 3.71
C GLY A 65 27.58 -8.60 3.75
N THR A 66 27.70 -9.21 4.93
CA THR A 66 28.09 -10.63 5.08
C THR A 66 26.91 -11.61 5.02
N HIS A 67 25.71 -11.16 5.35
CA HIS A 67 24.50 -11.98 5.40
C HIS A 67 23.36 -11.36 4.60
N ILE A 68 22.46 -12.23 4.15
CA ILE A 68 21.23 -11.88 3.47
C ILE A 68 20.07 -12.46 4.26
N ALA A 69 19.09 -11.63 4.62
CA ALA A 69 17.84 -12.07 5.19
C ALA A 69 16.73 -12.00 4.13
N PHE A 70 15.74 -12.87 4.24
CA PHE A 70 14.60 -12.91 3.35
C PHE A 70 13.39 -13.57 4.03
N MET A 71 12.21 -13.38 3.47
CA MET A 71 11.01 -14.05 3.90
C MET A 71 10.73 -15.27 3.02
N GLN A 72 10.37 -16.37 3.67
CA GLN A 72 9.94 -17.62 3.03
C GLN A 72 8.87 -18.28 3.88
N ALA A 73 7.93 -18.99 3.25
CA ALA A 73 6.89 -19.71 3.97
C ALA A 73 7.45 -20.88 4.78
N TRP A 74 7.00 -20.98 6.03
CA TRP A 74 7.15 -22.17 6.88
C TRP A 74 5.82 -22.42 7.59
N LYS A 75 5.34 -23.67 7.50
CA LYS A 75 3.97 -24.02 7.92
C LYS A 75 2.94 -23.00 7.40
N ASN A 76 3.18 -22.60 6.17
CA ASN A 76 2.34 -21.68 5.44
C ASN A 76 2.20 -20.26 6.07
N ARG A 77 3.11 -19.82 6.88
CA ARG A 77 3.27 -18.42 7.31
C ARG A 77 4.63 -17.90 6.90
N MET A 78 4.66 -16.65 6.47
CA MET A 78 5.94 -16.02 6.09
C MET A 78 6.79 -15.80 7.32
N ASN A 79 7.94 -16.39 7.29
CA ASN A 79 8.94 -16.36 8.34
C ASN A 79 10.27 -15.82 7.80
N ILE A 80 11.10 -15.32 8.69
CA ILE A 80 12.41 -14.76 8.36
C ILE A 80 13.43 -15.89 8.32
N PHE A 81 14.22 -15.89 7.25
CA PHE A 81 15.38 -16.76 7.06
C PHE A 81 16.62 -15.90 6.85
N VAL A 82 17.76 -16.38 7.29
CA VAL A 82 19.06 -15.73 7.14
C VAL A 82 20.04 -16.71 6.53
N GLN A 83 20.80 -16.25 5.54
CA GLN A 83 21.90 -17.01 4.96
C GLN A 83 23.17 -16.17 4.89
N LYS A 84 24.33 -16.78 5.03
CA LYS A 84 25.61 -16.14 4.76
C LYS A 84 25.71 -15.87 3.24
N ARG A 85 26.16 -14.69 2.83
CA ARG A 85 26.35 -14.37 1.43
C ARG A 85 27.31 -15.37 0.77
N GLY A 86 26.90 -15.90 -0.39
CA GLY A 86 27.64 -16.95 -1.10
C GLY A 86 27.40 -18.39 -0.57
N SER A 87 26.49 -18.57 0.39
CA SER A 87 26.07 -19.89 0.88
C SER A 87 24.70 -20.24 0.35
N ASP A 88 24.47 -21.52 0.08
CA ASP A 88 23.14 -22.06 -0.29
C ASP A 88 22.30 -22.46 0.94
N THR A 89 22.91 -22.44 2.13
CA THR A 89 22.24 -22.84 3.38
C THR A 89 21.68 -21.61 4.10
N ALA A 90 20.39 -21.65 4.38
CA ALA A 90 19.68 -20.65 5.16
C ALA A 90 19.19 -21.21 6.49
N VAL A 91 19.25 -20.39 7.53
CA VAL A 91 18.68 -20.68 8.85
C VAL A 91 17.34 -19.97 8.97
N ARG A 92 16.30 -20.69 9.37
CA ARG A 92 15.02 -20.07 9.75
C ARG A 92 15.17 -19.48 11.15
N VAL A 93 14.97 -18.16 11.28
CA VAL A 93 15.18 -17.46 12.55
C VAL A 93 13.90 -17.13 13.31
N THR A 94 12.73 -17.32 12.68
CA THR A 94 11.41 -17.14 13.33
C THR A 94 10.53 -18.36 13.10
N ALA A 95 9.47 -18.51 13.92
CA ALA A 95 8.59 -19.68 13.91
C ALA A 95 7.10 -19.27 14.04
N ALA A 96 6.68 -18.26 13.29
CA ALA A 96 5.30 -17.83 13.26
C ALA A 96 4.41 -18.89 12.59
N GLU A 97 3.32 -19.29 13.27
CA GLU A 97 2.37 -20.34 12.79
C GLU A 97 0.96 -19.80 12.59
N ASN A 98 0.56 -18.76 13.31
CA ASN A 98 -0.82 -18.26 13.30
C ASN A 98 -0.99 -17.03 12.40
N ARG A 99 0.02 -16.17 12.35
CA ARG A 99 0.02 -14.92 11.60
C ARG A 99 1.37 -14.68 10.97
N ASP A 100 1.39 -14.05 9.80
CA ASP A 100 2.62 -13.68 9.14
C ASP A 100 3.44 -12.66 9.90
N ILE A 101 4.72 -12.65 9.65
CA ILE A 101 5.56 -11.50 9.94
C ILE A 101 5.24 -10.41 8.92
N ALA A 102 4.79 -9.26 9.40
CA ALA A 102 4.36 -8.17 8.55
C ALA A 102 5.53 -7.47 7.85
N ASP A 103 6.60 -7.20 8.58
CA ASP A 103 7.82 -6.61 8.05
C ASP A 103 9.02 -6.88 8.96
N TYR A 104 10.25 -6.75 8.43
CA TYR A 104 11.48 -6.92 9.19
C TYR A 104 12.62 -6.09 8.62
N PHE A 105 13.64 -5.86 9.44
CA PHE A 105 14.88 -5.17 9.04
C PHE A 105 16.05 -5.59 9.94
N TRP A 106 17.26 -5.29 9.50
CA TRP A 106 18.46 -5.46 10.31
C TRP A 106 18.58 -4.29 11.28
N ALA A 107 18.52 -4.56 12.60
CA ALA A 107 18.82 -3.56 13.61
C ALA A 107 20.33 -3.32 13.73
N ASN A 108 21.14 -4.39 13.57
CA ASN A 108 22.60 -4.32 13.45
C ASN A 108 23.13 -5.54 12.66
N ASN A 109 24.46 -5.81 12.72
CA ASN A 109 25.08 -6.92 11.99
C ASN A 109 24.65 -8.32 12.45
N SER A 110 23.98 -8.43 13.60
CA SER A 110 23.61 -9.70 14.22
C SER A 110 22.13 -9.80 14.57
N LEU A 111 21.45 -8.68 14.76
CA LEU A 111 20.08 -8.60 15.26
C LEU A 111 19.13 -8.17 14.15
N LEU A 112 18.01 -8.89 14.02
CA LEU A 112 16.86 -8.51 13.23
C LEU A 112 15.73 -8.04 14.14
N ALA A 113 15.03 -7.01 13.72
CA ALA A 113 13.78 -6.55 14.30
C ALA A 113 12.62 -6.80 13.32
N PHE A 114 11.46 -7.16 13.83
CA PHE A 114 10.31 -7.43 12.99
C PHE A 114 8.98 -7.06 13.65
N LEU A 115 7.98 -6.81 12.85
CA LEU A 115 6.63 -6.45 13.25
C LEU A 115 5.64 -7.59 12.98
N GLN A 116 4.76 -7.85 13.94
CA GLN A 116 3.68 -8.83 13.81
C GLN A 116 2.45 -8.35 14.57
N ASP A 117 1.26 -8.55 13.98
CA ASP A 117 -0.03 -8.30 14.61
C ASP A 117 -0.71 -9.59 15.07
N THR A 118 -1.87 -9.47 15.70
CA THR A 118 -2.66 -10.63 16.16
C THR A 118 -3.99 -10.68 15.42
N GLY A 119 -4.22 -11.77 14.67
CA GLY A 119 -5.50 -12.04 14.02
C GLY A 119 -5.98 -10.99 13.00
N GLY A 120 -5.12 -10.06 12.59
CA GLY A 120 -5.46 -8.99 11.66
C GLY A 120 -5.93 -7.68 12.31
N ASP A 121 -5.69 -7.49 13.61
CA ASP A 121 -6.08 -6.30 14.37
C ASP A 121 -5.21 -5.05 14.10
N GLU A 122 -4.14 -5.21 13.34
CA GLU A 122 -3.13 -4.18 13.00
C GLU A 122 -2.43 -3.52 14.22
N ASN A 123 -2.55 -4.07 15.41
CA ASN A 123 -1.76 -3.68 16.56
C ASN A 123 -0.39 -4.36 16.50
N TYR A 124 0.44 -3.85 15.59
CA TYR A 124 1.76 -4.40 15.34
C TYR A 124 2.66 -4.23 16.55
N GLN A 125 3.17 -5.36 17.07
CA GLN A 125 4.17 -5.41 18.12
C GLN A 125 5.55 -5.61 17.51
N LEU A 126 6.59 -5.11 18.20
CA LEU A 126 7.98 -5.24 17.79
C LEU A 126 8.64 -6.42 18.49
N PHE A 127 9.27 -7.24 17.67
CA PHE A 127 10.06 -8.39 18.11
C PHE A 127 11.51 -8.25 17.66
N THR A 128 12.42 -8.91 18.36
CA THR A 128 13.82 -9.05 17.96
C THR A 128 14.26 -10.50 17.96
N VAL A 129 15.23 -10.84 17.10
CA VAL A 129 15.82 -12.18 16.99
C VAL A 129 17.24 -12.09 16.47
N GLN A 130 18.16 -12.90 17.00
CA GLN A 130 19.51 -13.00 16.45
C GLN A 130 19.50 -13.70 15.08
N LYS A 131 20.50 -13.41 14.24
CA LYS A 131 20.63 -13.98 12.90
C LYS A 131 20.80 -15.50 12.85
N ASP A 132 21.10 -16.14 13.98
CA ASP A 132 21.15 -17.59 14.15
C ASP A 132 19.84 -18.20 14.66
N GLY A 133 18.82 -17.37 14.93
CA GLY A 133 17.52 -17.76 15.46
C GLY A 133 17.44 -17.77 16.99
N SER A 134 18.53 -17.49 17.70
CA SER A 134 18.53 -17.39 19.16
C SER A 134 17.91 -16.09 19.65
N ASN A 135 17.55 -16.03 20.93
CA ASN A 135 17.06 -14.85 21.63
C ASN A 135 15.86 -14.14 20.96
N LEU A 136 14.91 -14.92 20.44
CA LEU A 136 13.65 -14.35 19.95
C LEU A 136 12.86 -13.78 21.13
N LYS A 137 12.52 -12.49 21.04
CA LYS A 137 11.82 -11.76 22.10
C LYS A 137 10.74 -10.85 21.51
N ASN A 138 9.62 -10.68 22.22
CA ASN A 138 8.72 -9.56 22.06
C ASN A 138 9.21 -8.41 22.95
N VAL A 139 9.68 -7.32 22.35
CA VAL A 139 10.22 -6.16 23.10
C VAL A 139 9.17 -5.10 23.38
N THR A 140 7.96 -5.26 22.85
CA THR A 140 6.79 -4.40 23.12
C THR A 140 5.55 -5.24 23.45
N PRO A 141 5.55 -6.05 24.54
CA PRO A 141 4.47 -6.99 24.86
C PRO A 141 3.26 -6.27 25.47
N PHE A 142 2.73 -5.26 24.79
CA PHE A 142 1.60 -4.47 25.27
C PHE A 142 0.35 -4.81 24.45
N LYS A 143 -0.73 -5.12 25.17
CA LYS A 143 -2.01 -5.42 24.52
C LYS A 143 -2.62 -4.15 23.94
N ASP A 144 -3.24 -4.27 22.76
CA ASP A 144 -3.94 -3.20 22.04
C ASP A 144 -3.05 -1.96 21.76
N VAL A 145 -1.73 -2.16 21.71
CA VAL A 145 -0.74 -1.13 21.40
C VAL A 145 -0.14 -1.37 20.02
N ARG A 146 -0.12 -0.34 19.23
CA ARG A 146 0.55 -0.31 17.92
C ARG A 146 1.92 0.34 18.03
N VAL A 147 2.91 -0.29 17.42
CA VAL A 147 4.27 0.23 17.30
C VAL A 147 4.51 0.74 15.90
N GLU A 148 5.16 1.88 15.79
CA GLU A 148 5.69 2.45 14.55
C GLU A 148 7.19 2.72 14.70
N ILE A 149 7.96 2.50 13.64
CA ILE A 149 9.39 2.76 13.65
C ILE A 149 9.65 4.22 13.30
N VAL A 150 10.26 4.97 14.19
CA VAL A 150 10.67 6.35 13.94
C VAL A 150 12.03 6.40 13.27
N ASP A 151 13.04 5.72 13.85
CA ASP A 151 14.38 5.65 13.27
C ASP A 151 15.09 4.37 13.74
N ASP A 152 15.69 3.64 12.80
CA ASP A 152 16.47 2.44 13.08
C ASP A 152 17.90 2.76 13.62
N LEU A 153 18.25 4.04 13.75
CA LEU A 153 19.52 4.55 14.28
C LEU A 153 20.73 3.79 13.72
N LYS A 154 20.89 3.78 12.41
CA LYS A 154 21.85 2.93 11.67
C LYS A 154 23.29 2.95 12.19
N ASP A 155 23.72 4.07 12.79
CA ASP A 155 25.05 4.23 13.37
C ASP A 155 25.12 3.85 14.87
N ASN A 156 23.99 3.45 15.46
CA ASN A 156 23.90 2.95 16.83
C ASN A 156 23.44 1.48 16.84
N GLU A 157 24.34 0.56 17.17
CA GLU A 157 24.07 -0.89 17.15
C GLU A 157 23.20 -1.37 18.35
N HIS A 158 22.94 -0.49 19.31
CA HIS A 158 22.30 -0.85 20.58
C HIS A 158 20.90 -0.27 20.77
N GLU A 159 20.51 0.69 19.97
CA GLU A 159 19.26 1.42 20.19
C GLU A 159 18.50 1.68 18.89
N MET A 160 17.21 1.94 19.02
CA MET A 160 16.35 2.50 17.97
C MET A 160 15.28 3.42 18.57
N LEU A 161 14.64 4.22 17.73
CA LEU A 161 13.49 5.02 18.12
C LEU A 161 12.20 4.41 17.55
N ILE A 162 11.24 4.21 18.43
CA ILE A 162 9.91 3.73 18.09
C ILE A 162 8.85 4.71 18.61
N ALA A 163 7.70 4.73 17.98
CA ALA A 163 6.52 5.42 18.49
C ALA A 163 5.45 4.41 18.88
N MET A 164 4.74 4.66 19.98
CA MET A 164 3.69 3.77 20.49
C MET A 164 2.50 4.58 21.01
N ASN A 165 1.30 4.07 20.74
CA ASN A 165 0.06 4.60 21.30
C ASN A 165 -0.30 3.99 22.68
N LYS A 166 0.72 3.66 23.48
CA LYS A 166 0.59 2.97 24.76
C LYS A 166 -0.10 3.81 25.84
N ARG A 167 0.21 5.11 25.92
CA ARG A 167 -0.35 6.03 26.92
C ARG A 167 -1.79 6.42 26.56
N ASN A 168 -2.02 6.67 25.28
CA ASN A 168 -3.30 7.07 24.73
C ASN A 168 -3.47 6.42 23.34
N PRO A 169 -4.55 5.65 23.10
CA PRO A 169 -4.78 4.97 21.82
C PRO A 169 -4.83 5.87 20.58
N GLN A 170 -5.06 7.16 20.76
CA GLN A 170 -5.19 8.13 19.68
C GLN A 170 -3.87 8.77 19.24
N VAL A 171 -2.80 8.68 20.05
CA VAL A 171 -1.55 9.40 19.82
C VAL A 171 -0.32 8.55 20.06
N PHE A 172 0.75 8.85 19.36
CA PHE A 172 1.99 8.10 19.43
C PHE A 172 3.09 8.91 20.11
N ASP A 173 3.54 8.44 21.27
CA ASP A 173 4.70 8.96 21.98
C ASP A 173 5.97 8.29 21.48
N VAL A 174 7.11 8.98 21.50
CA VAL A 174 8.39 8.43 21.06
C VAL A 174 9.18 7.83 22.22
N TYR A 175 9.64 6.61 22.01
CA TYR A 175 10.47 5.86 22.94
C TYR A 175 11.81 5.51 22.32
N ARG A 176 12.87 5.56 23.14
CA ARG A 176 14.15 4.95 22.85
C ARG A 176 14.14 3.53 23.38
N LEU A 177 14.28 2.56 22.50
CA LEU A 177 14.43 1.15 22.83
C LEU A 177 15.92 0.80 22.84
N ASN A 178 16.41 0.22 23.93
CA ASN A 178 17.76 -0.32 24.03
C ASN A 178 17.71 -1.85 23.89
N PHE A 179 18.46 -2.40 22.93
CA PHE A 179 18.48 -3.85 22.65
C PHE A 179 19.30 -4.66 23.64
N THR A 180 20.09 -4.01 24.51
CA THR A 180 20.95 -4.71 25.47
C THR A 180 20.14 -5.20 26.67
N ASP A 181 19.22 -4.39 27.17
CA ASP A 181 18.42 -4.65 28.36
C ASP A 181 16.91 -4.58 28.13
N ASP A 182 16.49 -4.39 26.86
CA ASP A 182 15.10 -4.22 26.41
C ASP A 182 14.40 -3.01 27.07
N SER A 183 15.16 -2.04 27.61
CA SER A 183 14.59 -0.85 28.25
C SER A 183 13.93 0.09 27.23
N LEU A 184 12.79 0.66 27.64
CA LEU A 184 12.00 1.63 26.89
C LEU A 184 11.96 2.94 27.66
N THR A 185 12.65 3.96 27.15
CA THR A 185 12.66 5.31 27.73
C THR A 185 11.86 6.26 26.83
N MET A 186 10.81 6.87 27.36
CA MET A 186 10.07 7.91 26.63
C MET A 186 10.97 9.14 26.45
N ILE A 187 11.17 9.58 25.21
CA ILE A 187 11.99 10.74 24.86
C ILE A 187 11.17 11.92 24.33
N ALA A 188 9.93 11.67 23.91
CA ALA A 188 8.99 12.72 23.57
C ALA A 188 7.55 12.25 23.81
N GLU A 189 6.79 13.06 24.53
CA GLU A 189 5.35 12.91 24.70
C GLU A 189 4.62 13.64 23.59
N ASN A 190 3.59 13.01 23.03
CA ASN A 190 2.69 13.64 22.08
C ASN A 190 1.58 14.40 22.84
N PRO A 191 1.51 15.74 22.75
CA PRO A 191 0.49 16.52 23.45
C PRO A 191 -0.94 16.33 22.91
N GLY A 192 -1.12 15.53 21.85
CA GLY A 192 -2.42 15.24 21.27
C GLY A 192 -2.57 15.67 19.79
N ASN A 193 -1.64 16.43 19.27
CA ASN A 193 -1.72 16.99 17.92
C ASN A 193 -0.52 16.64 17.01
N ILE A 194 0.40 15.83 17.47
CA ILE A 194 1.53 15.41 16.64
C ILE A 194 1.12 14.13 15.90
N SER A 195 1.26 14.16 14.60
CA SER A 195 0.87 13.12 13.67
C SER A 195 2.07 12.37 13.07
N GLY A 196 3.29 12.83 13.33
CA GLY A 196 4.50 12.17 12.88
C GLY A 196 5.76 12.81 13.45
N TRP A 197 6.84 12.03 13.45
CA TRP A 197 8.13 12.40 14.02
C TRP A 197 9.26 12.14 13.02
N MET A 198 10.32 12.96 13.05
CA MET A 198 11.50 12.76 12.20
C MET A 198 12.78 13.16 12.94
N THR A 199 13.82 12.37 12.74
CA THR A 199 15.17 12.60 13.25
C THR A 199 16.05 13.32 12.23
N ASP A 200 17.16 13.85 12.69
CA ASP A 200 18.29 14.22 11.85
C ASP A 200 19.19 12.99 11.54
N HIS A 201 20.30 13.20 10.82
CA HIS A 201 21.23 12.13 10.47
C HIS A 201 22.06 11.60 11.64
N ASP A 202 22.07 12.30 12.78
CA ASP A 202 22.71 11.86 14.01
C ASP A 202 21.72 11.12 14.95
N GLY A 203 20.51 10.81 14.46
CA GLY A 203 19.46 10.10 15.20
C GLY A 203 18.81 10.94 16.30
N LYS A 204 18.91 12.28 16.21
CA LYS A 204 18.26 13.19 17.14
C LYS A 204 16.87 13.55 16.66
N LEU A 205 15.88 13.47 17.52
CA LEU A 205 14.49 13.83 17.20
C LEU A 205 14.38 15.34 17.05
N ARG A 206 14.20 15.83 15.80
CA ARG A 206 14.30 17.26 15.48
C ARG A 206 13.02 17.85 14.90
N VAL A 207 12.20 17.06 14.28
CA VAL A 207 11.01 17.53 13.54
C VAL A 207 9.78 16.77 14.00
N ALA A 208 8.67 17.48 14.16
CA ALA A 208 7.36 16.89 14.40
C ALA A 208 6.34 17.47 13.40
N MET A 209 5.55 16.62 12.76
CA MET A 209 4.41 17.02 11.96
C MET A 209 3.19 17.12 12.88
N THR A 210 2.36 18.16 12.66
CA THR A 210 1.19 18.41 13.50
C THR A 210 -0.08 18.55 12.69
N THR A 211 -1.22 18.39 13.36
CA THR A 211 -2.53 18.74 12.84
C THR A 211 -3.34 19.48 13.90
N ASP A 212 -4.21 20.39 13.49
CA ASP A 212 -5.28 20.95 14.32
C ASP A 212 -6.63 20.24 14.11
N GLY A 213 -6.57 19.09 13.43
CA GLY A 213 -7.72 18.29 13.01
C GLY A 213 -8.10 18.49 11.54
N VAL A 214 -7.71 19.61 10.94
CA VAL A 214 -7.94 19.96 9.52
C VAL A 214 -6.63 20.35 8.84
N ASN A 215 -5.97 21.37 9.35
CA ASN A 215 -4.74 21.89 8.77
C ASN A 215 -3.52 21.15 9.30
N THR A 216 -2.41 21.28 8.59
CA THR A 216 -1.15 20.62 8.93
C THR A 216 -0.09 21.64 9.30
N GLY A 217 0.85 21.23 10.13
CA GLY A 217 1.97 22.06 10.53
C GLY A 217 3.24 21.26 10.72
N VAL A 218 4.35 21.97 10.83
CA VAL A 218 5.66 21.39 11.12
C VAL A 218 6.28 22.15 12.26
N LEU A 219 6.72 21.42 13.27
CA LEU A 219 7.52 21.93 14.38
C LEU A 219 8.96 21.49 14.19
N TYR A 220 9.86 22.29 14.67
CA TYR A 220 11.30 22.02 14.67
C TYR A 220 11.92 22.42 16.00
N ARG A 221 12.96 21.72 16.42
CA ARG A 221 13.84 22.13 17.52
C ARG A 221 15.30 21.98 17.11
N LYS A 222 16.13 22.90 17.60
CA LYS A 222 17.55 22.93 17.23
C LYS A 222 18.36 21.81 17.87
N THR A 223 18.02 21.45 19.11
CA THR A 223 18.58 20.33 19.85
C THR A 223 17.47 19.56 20.58
N GLU A 224 17.74 18.35 21.09
CA GLU A 224 16.74 17.59 21.86
C GLU A 224 16.37 18.25 23.21
N GLN A 225 17.15 19.19 23.69
CA GLN A 225 16.88 19.96 24.92
C GLN A 225 16.01 21.19 24.69
N ASP A 226 15.91 21.65 23.44
CA ASP A 226 15.08 22.80 23.09
C ASP A 226 13.61 22.39 22.94
N PRO A 227 12.66 23.32 23.17
CA PRO A 227 11.26 23.09 22.86
C PRO A 227 11.03 22.99 21.34
N PHE A 228 10.00 22.30 20.94
CA PHE A 228 9.53 22.34 19.55
C PHE A 228 8.85 23.68 19.25
N GLU A 229 9.28 24.34 18.18
CA GLU A 229 8.72 25.60 17.70
C GLU A 229 8.07 25.43 16.32
N PRO A 230 6.94 26.10 16.03
CA PRO A 230 6.30 26.03 14.72
C PRO A 230 7.16 26.74 13.67
N ILE A 231 7.43 26.04 12.58
CA ILE A 231 8.19 26.55 11.43
C ILE A 231 7.35 26.70 10.17
N MET A 232 6.27 25.93 10.06
CA MET A 232 5.33 25.97 8.92
C MET A 232 3.93 25.61 9.39
N ALA A 233 2.94 26.25 8.79
CA ALA A 233 1.53 25.86 8.86
C ALA A 233 0.92 26.01 7.46
N THR A 234 0.15 25.00 7.02
CA THR A 234 -0.50 24.98 5.71
C THR A 234 -1.96 24.58 5.85
N GLY A 235 -2.82 25.12 4.99
CA GLY A 235 -4.15 24.57 4.82
C GLY A 235 -4.06 23.12 4.33
N PHE A 236 -5.01 22.28 4.72
CA PHE A 236 -4.96 20.84 4.42
C PHE A 236 -4.95 20.49 2.92
N LYS A 237 -5.33 21.44 2.06
CA LYS A 237 -5.26 21.28 0.60
C LYS A 237 -3.85 21.46 0.04
N ASP A 238 -2.95 22.01 0.82
CA ASP A 238 -1.57 22.25 0.43
C ASP A 238 -0.64 21.23 1.09
N THR A 239 0.34 20.78 0.33
CA THR A 239 1.38 19.86 0.80
C THR A 239 2.62 20.65 1.20
N PHE A 240 3.08 20.43 2.44
CA PHE A 240 4.42 20.79 2.89
C PHE A 240 4.92 19.69 3.80
N SER A 241 5.74 18.80 3.26
CA SER A 241 6.12 17.56 3.91
C SER A 241 7.62 17.42 4.02
N PRO A 242 8.18 17.46 5.23
CA PRO A 242 9.57 17.13 5.45
C PRO A 242 9.89 15.70 4.98
N LEU A 243 10.95 15.54 4.19
CA LEU A 243 11.41 14.25 3.68
C LEU A 243 12.63 13.73 4.46
N LEU A 244 13.62 14.57 4.64
CA LEU A 244 14.82 14.33 5.44
C LEU A 244 15.54 15.64 5.72
N MET A 245 16.41 15.66 6.71
CA MET A 245 17.37 16.76 6.90
C MET A 245 18.42 16.73 5.79
N THR A 246 19.03 17.87 5.48
CA THR A 246 20.29 17.89 4.73
C THR A 246 21.38 17.18 5.53
N PHE A 247 22.40 16.64 4.87
CA PHE A 247 23.42 15.83 5.57
C PHE A 247 24.33 16.60 6.54
N ASP A 248 24.23 17.93 6.54
CA ASP A 248 24.84 18.80 7.55
C ASP A 248 23.86 19.17 8.70
N ASN A 249 22.67 18.58 8.70
CA ASN A 249 21.58 18.77 9.66
C ASN A 249 21.10 20.23 9.84
N LYS A 250 21.26 21.10 8.78
CA LYS A 250 20.88 22.52 8.86
C LYS A 250 19.56 22.85 8.19
N GLU A 251 19.26 22.18 7.07
CA GLU A 251 18.03 22.43 6.32
C GLU A 251 17.23 21.14 6.18
N LEU A 252 15.99 21.26 5.72
CA LEU A 252 15.11 20.17 5.36
C LEU A 252 15.03 20.04 3.84
N TYR A 253 14.99 18.85 3.30
CA TYR A 253 14.36 18.61 2.02
C TYR A 253 12.86 18.41 2.25
N VAL A 254 12.06 19.16 1.52
CA VAL A 254 10.59 19.15 1.66
C VAL A 254 9.92 18.89 0.31
N ALA A 255 8.88 18.08 0.30
CA ALA A 255 7.95 18.02 -0.81
C ALA A 255 6.88 19.10 -0.59
N SER A 256 6.69 20.01 -1.56
CA SER A 256 5.77 21.12 -1.41
C SER A 256 5.08 21.46 -2.73
N ASN A 257 3.76 21.73 -2.64
CA ASN A 257 2.97 22.32 -3.72
C ASN A 257 2.47 23.74 -3.38
N LEU A 258 3.10 24.42 -2.43
CA LEU A 258 2.76 25.80 -2.10
C LEU A 258 2.93 26.72 -3.33
N GLY A 259 1.86 27.41 -3.72
CA GLY A 259 1.83 28.28 -4.89
C GLY A 259 1.86 27.57 -6.24
N ARG A 260 1.65 26.24 -6.27
CA ARG A 260 1.66 25.42 -7.48
C ARG A 260 0.72 24.23 -7.36
N ASP A 261 0.45 23.54 -8.46
CA ASP A 261 -0.39 22.35 -8.47
C ASP A 261 0.37 21.08 -8.05
N LYS A 262 1.50 20.78 -8.73
CA LYS A 262 2.27 19.56 -8.49
C LYS A 262 3.27 19.74 -7.35
N ALA A 263 3.39 18.75 -6.47
CA ALA A 263 4.42 18.75 -5.44
C ALA A 263 5.81 18.61 -6.07
N ALA A 264 6.71 19.50 -5.67
CA ALA A 264 8.11 19.50 -6.05
C ALA A 264 9.00 19.46 -4.81
N ILE A 265 10.26 19.13 -4.96
CA ILE A 265 11.20 19.05 -3.84
C ILE A 265 12.03 20.33 -3.76
N TYR A 266 12.07 20.89 -2.56
CA TYR A 266 12.83 22.08 -2.21
C TYR A 266 13.73 21.84 -1.01
N THR A 267 14.74 22.70 -0.81
CA THR A 267 15.31 22.90 0.53
C THR A 267 14.44 23.87 1.33
N PHE A 268 14.45 23.72 2.64
CA PHE A 268 13.78 24.63 3.57
C PHE A 268 14.65 24.85 4.79
N ASN A 269 14.92 26.09 5.13
CA ASN A 269 15.71 26.44 6.31
C ASN A 269 14.77 26.62 7.52
N PRO A 270 14.84 25.73 8.53
CA PRO A 270 13.92 25.75 9.67
C PRO A 270 14.17 26.94 10.62
N GLU A 271 15.40 27.48 10.69
CA GLU A 271 15.72 28.62 11.56
C GLU A 271 15.18 29.93 10.98
N THR A 272 15.31 30.13 9.67
CA THR A 272 14.79 31.36 9.00
C THR A 272 13.36 31.19 8.52
N LYS A 273 12.81 29.97 8.57
CA LYS A 273 11.46 29.58 8.10
C LYS A 273 11.24 29.94 6.62
N LYS A 274 12.28 29.81 5.79
CA LYS A 274 12.24 30.15 4.36
C LYS A 274 12.47 28.95 3.48
N GLN A 275 11.64 28.84 2.43
CA GLN A 275 11.89 27.90 1.34
C GLN A 275 13.12 28.36 0.55
N GLY A 276 14.02 27.43 0.27
CA GLY A 276 15.26 27.65 -0.43
C GLY A 276 15.19 27.16 -1.88
N LYS A 277 16.22 26.43 -2.30
CA LYS A 277 16.42 25.98 -3.68
C LYS A 277 15.39 24.93 -4.11
N LEU A 278 14.85 25.07 -5.33
CA LEU A 278 14.16 24.00 -6.03
C LEU A 278 15.19 22.90 -6.39
N ILE A 279 14.94 21.67 -5.94
CA ILE A 279 15.78 20.51 -6.21
C ILE A 279 15.29 19.78 -7.45
N PHE A 280 13.99 19.46 -7.50
CA PHE A 280 13.39 18.80 -8.65
C PHE A 280 11.88 19.00 -8.69
N GLU A 281 11.34 19.12 -9.89
CA GLU A 281 9.91 19.13 -10.20
C GLU A 281 9.62 18.27 -11.43
N HIS A 282 8.41 17.76 -11.53
CA HIS A 282 7.90 17.11 -12.72
C HIS A 282 6.70 17.90 -13.28
N PRO A 283 6.56 18.04 -14.62
CA PRO A 283 5.50 18.89 -15.20
C PRO A 283 4.09 18.29 -15.05
N GLU A 284 3.95 16.97 -14.97
CA GLU A 284 2.65 16.29 -15.06
C GLU A 284 2.21 15.63 -13.76
N VAL A 285 3.15 15.24 -12.89
CA VAL A 285 2.88 14.47 -11.67
C VAL A 285 3.64 15.01 -10.48
N ASP A 286 3.21 14.62 -9.27
CA ASP A 286 3.93 14.93 -8.05
C ASP A 286 5.27 14.17 -8.00
N VAL A 287 6.27 14.79 -7.39
CA VAL A 287 7.52 14.10 -7.05
C VAL A 287 7.31 13.32 -5.77
N GLU A 288 7.54 12.00 -5.83
CA GLU A 288 7.22 11.07 -4.75
C GLU A 288 8.26 11.10 -3.62
N SER A 289 9.54 10.99 -3.97
CA SER A 289 10.61 10.84 -2.98
C SER A 289 11.99 11.16 -3.52
N LEU A 290 12.96 11.26 -2.59
CA LEU A 290 14.38 11.37 -2.89
C LEU A 290 15.09 10.02 -2.78
N ILE A 291 16.10 9.85 -3.62
CA ILE A 291 17.11 8.81 -3.52
C ILE A 291 18.39 9.46 -3.00
N TYR A 292 19.07 8.81 -2.08
CA TYR A 292 20.30 9.34 -1.49
C TYR A 292 21.30 8.23 -1.16
N SER A 293 22.54 8.61 -0.99
CA SER A 293 23.65 7.78 -0.48
C SER A 293 23.98 8.23 0.95
N GLU A 294 23.79 7.34 1.91
CA GLU A 294 24.17 7.64 3.30
C GLU A 294 25.68 7.62 3.48
N LYS A 295 26.38 6.72 2.80
CA LYS A 295 27.84 6.67 2.85
C LYS A 295 28.48 7.94 2.32
N ARG A 296 27.99 8.44 1.19
CA ARG A 296 28.54 9.66 0.53
C ARG A 296 27.90 10.95 1.04
N LYS A 297 26.85 10.85 1.85
CA LYS A 297 26.08 11.99 2.40
C LYS A 297 25.58 12.95 1.31
N VAL A 298 24.98 12.41 0.25
CA VAL A 298 24.44 13.19 -0.87
C VAL A 298 23.09 12.65 -1.33
N ILE A 299 22.20 13.54 -1.80
CA ILE A 299 21.02 13.14 -2.56
C ILE A 299 21.48 12.73 -3.97
N THR A 300 21.00 11.61 -4.48
CA THR A 300 21.43 11.01 -5.74
C THR A 300 20.37 11.04 -6.82
N GLY A 301 19.12 11.28 -6.47
CA GLY A 301 18.03 11.36 -7.43
C GLY A 301 16.68 11.59 -6.79
N ALA A 302 15.66 11.67 -7.64
CA ALA A 302 14.24 11.75 -7.27
C ALA A 302 13.45 10.65 -7.98
N VAL A 303 12.33 10.26 -7.39
CA VAL A 303 11.37 9.26 -7.90
C VAL A 303 10.03 9.93 -8.15
N PHE A 304 9.41 9.60 -9.25
CA PHE A 304 8.05 10.02 -9.59
C PHE A 304 7.31 8.90 -10.32
N TYR A 305 5.98 9.00 -10.39
CA TYR A 305 5.14 8.03 -11.09
C TYR A 305 4.24 8.78 -12.09
N ALA A 306 4.64 8.71 -13.37
CA ALA A 306 3.77 9.07 -14.49
C ALA A 306 2.92 7.83 -14.86
N ASP A 307 2.96 7.35 -16.11
CA ASP A 307 2.38 6.07 -16.48
C ASP A 307 3.08 4.89 -15.80
N LYS A 308 4.40 5.03 -15.63
CA LYS A 308 5.28 4.08 -14.93
C LYS A 308 6.17 4.83 -13.95
N ARG A 309 6.88 4.08 -13.12
CA ARG A 309 7.90 4.63 -12.23
C ARG A 309 9.04 5.26 -13.05
N GLY A 310 9.35 6.51 -12.73
CA GLY A 310 10.45 7.28 -13.31
C GLY A 310 11.49 7.68 -12.27
N TYR A 311 12.71 7.89 -12.76
CA TYR A 311 13.83 8.38 -11.95
C TYR A 311 14.44 9.63 -12.62
N HIS A 312 14.83 10.60 -11.80
CA HIS A 312 15.73 11.67 -12.22
C HIS A 312 16.98 11.61 -11.32
N PHE A 313 18.13 11.37 -11.93
CA PHE A 313 19.39 11.24 -11.18
C PHE A 313 20.15 12.57 -11.16
N PHE A 314 20.53 13.01 -9.97
CA PHE A 314 21.42 14.17 -9.76
C PHE A 314 22.89 13.75 -9.76
N ASP A 315 23.15 12.47 -9.58
CA ASP A 315 24.46 11.86 -9.33
C ASP A 315 24.81 10.88 -10.45
N THR A 316 25.93 11.13 -11.12
CA THR A 316 26.39 10.31 -12.27
C THR A 316 26.63 8.85 -11.86
N GLN A 317 27.27 8.62 -10.71
CA GLN A 317 27.55 7.26 -10.24
C GLN A 317 26.25 6.46 -10.02
N ARG A 318 25.22 7.09 -9.46
CA ARG A 318 23.93 6.44 -9.26
C ARG A 318 23.20 6.19 -10.58
N ALA A 319 23.30 7.12 -11.52
CA ALA A 319 22.76 6.96 -12.88
C ALA A 319 23.43 5.80 -13.62
N GLU A 320 24.77 5.74 -13.59
CA GLU A 320 25.56 4.66 -14.22
C GLU A 320 25.21 3.29 -13.62
N LEU A 321 25.10 3.20 -12.29
CA LEU A 321 24.68 1.97 -11.62
C LEU A 321 23.27 1.53 -12.10
N GLN A 322 22.33 2.46 -12.20
CA GLN A 322 20.99 2.12 -12.68
C GLN A 322 21.01 1.61 -14.12
N ALA A 323 21.72 2.32 -15.00
CA ALA A 323 21.86 1.94 -16.41
C ALA A 323 22.54 0.57 -16.58
N GLU A 324 23.57 0.28 -15.76
CA GLU A 324 24.22 -1.03 -15.76
C GLU A 324 23.27 -2.16 -15.36
N LEU A 325 22.48 -1.95 -14.29
CA LEU A 325 21.50 -2.94 -13.82
C LEU A 325 20.38 -3.16 -14.86
N GLU A 326 19.87 -2.10 -15.46
CA GLU A 326 18.86 -2.18 -16.52
C GLU A 326 19.38 -2.91 -17.77
N LYS A 327 20.64 -2.68 -18.12
CA LYS A 327 21.30 -3.42 -19.22
C LYS A 327 21.43 -4.92 -18.94
N LYS A 328 21.63 -5.30 -17.67
CA LYS A 328 21.70 -6.72 -17.25
C LYS A 328 20.33 -7.38 -17.17
N LEU A 329 19.26 -6.60 -17.03
CA LEU A 329 17.87 -7.06 -16.85
C LEU A 329 16.94 -6.40 -17.89
N PRO A 330 17.16 -6.65 -19.19
CA PRO A 330 16.46 -5.93 -20.25
C PRO A 330 14.93 -6.20 -20.23
N GLY A 331 14.14 -5.14 -20.46
CA GLY A 331 12.68 -5.20 -20.53
C GLY A 331 11.99 -5.28 -19.17
N LEU A 332 12.73 -5.21 -18.06
CA LEU A 332 12.18 -5.22 -16.71
C LEU A 332 12.35 -3.84 -16.04
N GLU A 333 11.45 -3.49 -15.16
CA GLU A 333 11.70 -2.44 -14.18
C GLU A 333 12.71 -2.95 -13.16
N VAL A 334 13.72 -2.13 -12.88
CA VAL A 334 14.80 -2.47 -11.98
C VAL A 334 14.88 -1.45 -10.85
N GLY A 335 14.94 -1.94 -9.62
CA GLY A 335 15.06 -1.12 -8.42
C GLY A 335 16.03 -1.72 -7.42
N ILE A 336 16.73 -0.86 -6.69
CA ILE A 336 17.55 -1.26 -5.54
C ILE A 336 16.66 -1.24 -4.31
N SER A 337 16.53 -2.38 -3.63
CA SER A 337 15.66 -2.54 -2.45
C SER A 337 16.42 -2.52 -1.12
N SER A 338 17.72 -2.84 -1.11
CA SER A 338 18.58 -2.81 0.08
C SER A 338 20.03 -2.61 -0.33
N ALA A 339 20.83 -2.04 0.57
CA ALA A 339 22.28 -1.95 0.44
C ALA A 339 22.94 -2.20 1.79
N ASN A 340 24.20 -2.70 1.78
CA ASN A 340 25.02 -2.70 2.98
C ASN A 340 25.50 -1.27 3.33
N ARG A 341 26.07 -1.07 4.51
CA ARG A 341 26.51 0.26 4.99
C ARG A 341 27.53 0.91 4.06
N ASP A 342 28.42 0.11 3.47
CA ASP A 342 29.44 0.59 2.54
C ASP A 342 28.97 0.80 1.10
N GLU A 343 27.69 0.53 0.82
CA GLU A 343 27.10 0.64 -0.53
C GLU A 343 27.94 -0.11 -1.60
N THR A 344 28.50 -1.26 -1.21
CA THR A 344 29.26 -2.16 -2.10
C THR A 344 28.46 -3.39 -2.49
N VAL A 345 27.44 -3.75 -1.74
CA VAL A 345 26.54 -4.88 -1.99
C VAL A 345 25.11 -4.37 -2.00
N TYR A 346 24.41 -4.60 -3.11
CA TYR A 346 23.03 -4.17 -3.28
C TYR A 346 22.10 -5.37 -3.50
N ILE A 347 20.92 -5.31 -2.89
CA ILE A 347 19.81 -6.17 -3.30
C ILE A 347 19.03 -5.45 -4.39
N VAL A 348 18.96 -6.07 -5.54
CA VAL A 348 18.28 -5.57 -6.73
C VAL A 348 16.99 -6.37 -6.92
N ARG A 349 15.89 -5.69 -7.22
CA ARG A 349 14.62 -6.30 -7.56
C ARG A 349 14.26 -5.96 -9.01
N SER A 350 13.90 -6.96 -9.78
CA SER A 350 13.29 -6.78 -11.09
C SER A 350 11.79 -7.07 -11.04
N SER A 351 11.00 -6.48 -11.95
CA SER A 351 9.58 -6.80 -12.16
C SER A 351 9.09 -6.28 -13.50
N SER A 352 7.89 -6.68 -13.92
CA SER A 352 7.16 -6.07 -15.03
C SER A 352 5.65 -6.21 -14.78
N ASP A 353 4.81 -5.86 -15.74
CA ASP A 353 3.38 -6.15 -15.71
C ASP A 353 3.06 -7.66 -15.82
N LYS A 354 4.00 -8.48 -16.33
CA LYS A 354 3.83 -9.92 -16.60
C LYS A 354 4.53 -10.84 -15.61
N THR A 355 5.35 -10.31 -14.74
CA THR A 355 6.07 -11.10 -13.74
C THR A 355 6.22 -10.33 -12.44
N PRO A 356 5.98 -10.97 -11.27
CA PRO A 356 6.34 -10.39 -9.99
C PRO A 356 7.86 -10.19 -9.88
N GLY A 357 8.65 -10.83 -10.75
CA GLY A 357 10.08 -10.65 -10.90
C GLY A 357 10.92 -11.48 -9.95
N ALA A 358 12.15 -11.01 -9.74
CA ALA A 358 13.18 -11.73 -9.00
C ALA A 358 14.01 -10.78 -8.13
N TYR A 359 14.72 -11.37 -7.18
CA TYR A 359 15.73 -10.68 -6.38
C TYR A 359 17.13 -11.15 -6.76
N TYR A 360 18.04 -10.22 -6.80
CA TYR A 360 19.45 -10.44 -7.12
C TYR A 360 20.32 -9.77 -6.06
N VAL A 361 21.53 -10.28 -5.88
CA VAL A 361 22.60 -9.55 -5.23
C VAL A 361 23.55 -8.99 -6.31
N TYR A 362 23.84 -7.70 -6.21
CA TYR A 362 24.83 -7.03 -7.03
C TYR A 362 26.02 -6.66 -6.16
N ASP A 363 27.22 -7.09 -6.57
CA ASP A 363 28.49 -6.74 -5.94
C ASP A 363 29.24 -5.74 -6.81
N THR A 364 29.63 -4.60 -6.24
CA THR A 364 30.31 -3.53 -6.98
C THR A 364 31.77 -3.86 -7.30
N ALA A 365 32.39 -4.81 -6.57
CA ALA A 365 33.81 -5.12 -6.73
C ALA A 365 34.11 -5.79 -8.07
N ASP A 366 33.24 -6.70 -8.50
CA ASP A 366 33.38 -7.44 -9.76
C ASP A 366 32.21 -7.18 -10.72
N LYS A 367 31.28 -6.32 -10.33
CA LYS A 367 30.03 -5.99 -11.06
C LYS A 367 29.16 -7.21 -11.36
N SER A 368 29.25 -8.24 -10.55
CA SER A 368 28.42 -9.44 -10.67
C SER A 368 26.97 -9.15 -10.25
N LEU A 369 26.02 -9.73 -10.97
CA LEU A 369 24.60 -9.74 -10.63
C LEU A 369 24.14 -11.20 -10.53
N THR A 370 23.97 -11.68 -9.31
CA THR A 370 23.63 -13.09 -9.03
C THR A 370 22.19 -13.21 -8.60
N LEU A 371 21.44 -14.11 -9.23
CA LEU A 371 20.06 -14.41 -8.86
C LEU A 371 20.01 -15.01 -7.45
N LEU A 372 19.15 -14.45 -6.59
CA LEU A 372 18.85 -14.98 -5.27
C LEU A 372 17.59 -15.85 -5.29
N ALA A 373 16.54 -15.37 -5.92
CA ALA A 373 15.31 -16.12 -6.14
C ALA A 373 14.37 -15.42 -7.10
N ASP A 374 13.63 -16.19 -7.89
CA ASP A 374 12.38 -15.75 -8.48
C ASP A 374 11.29 -15.71 -7.40
N ILE A 375 10.47 -14.66 -7.42
CA ILE A 375 9.37 -14.48 -6.45
C ILE A 375 8.32 -15.55 -6.67
N ALA A 376 7.97 -15.84 -7.92
CA ALA A 376 7.00 -16.86 -8.30
C ALA A 376 7.51 -17.64 -9.52
N PRO A 377 8.44 -18.61 -9.33
CA PRO A 377 9.06 -19.36 -10.44
C PRO A 377 8.07 -20.22 -11.23
N TRP A 378 6.87 -20.44 -10.72
CA TRP A 378 5.78 -21.15 -11.38
C TRP A 378 4.95 -20.28 -12.34
N ILE A 379 5.14 -18.96 -12.33
CA ILE A 379 4.47 -18.03 -13.24
C ILE A 379 5.25 -17.96 -14.55
N ASP A 380 4.62 -18.41 -15.62
CA ASP A 380 5.10 -18.25 -16.98
C ASP A 380 4.70 -16.87 -17.52
N SER A 381 5.63 -15.92 -17.57
CA SER A 381 5.38 -14.56 -18.02
C SER A 381 4.89 -14.46 -19.47
N THR A 382 5.14 -15.49 -20.31
CA THR A 382 4.68 -15.51 -21.70
C THR A 382 3.15 -15.71 -21.81
N LYS A 383 2.54 -16.24 -20.77
CA LYS A 383 1.08 -16.46 -20.66
C LYS A 383 0.35 -15.30 -19.98
N MET A 384 1.09 -14.33 -19.45
CA MET A 384 0.51 -13.18 -18.75
C MET A 384 0.06 -12.10 -19.74
N ALA A 385 -0.98 -11.38 -19.33
CA ALA A 385 -1.54 -10.25 -20.08
C ALA A 385 -0.67 -8.99 -19.89
N SER A 386 -0.61 -8.16 -20.92
CA SER A 386 0.04 -6.84 -20.83
C SER A 386 -0.89 -5.81 -20.20
N MET A 387 -0.38 -5.03 -19.26
CA MET A 387 -1.05 -3.87 -18.68
C MET A 387 -0.66 -2.61 -19.46
N GLN A 388 -1.64 -1.95 -20.05
CA GLN A 388 -1.43 -0.76 -20.87
C GLN A 388 -1.91 0.49 -20.13
N PRO A 389 -1.08 1.53 -19.98
CA PRO A 389 -1.56 2.83 -19.55
C PRO A 389 -2.62 3.37 -20.52
N ILE A 390 -3.69 3.92 -20.00
CA ILE A 390 -4.78 4.53 -20.78
C ILE A 390 -5.20 5.86 -20.15
N GLN A 391 -5.91 6.65 -20.96
CA GLN A 391 -6.60 7.85 -20.51
C GLN A 391 -7.98 7.92 -21.17
N TYR A 392 -8.95 8.45 -20.45
CA TYR A 392 -10.26 8.79 -20.99
C TYR A 392 -10.76 10.11 -20.37
N LYS A 393 -11.82 10.67 -20.95
CA LYS A 393 -12.47 11.87 -20.44
C LYS A 393 -13.67 11.47 -19.60
N SER A 394 -13.72 12.00 -18.37
CA SER A 394 -14.96 12.04 -17.59
C SER A 394 -15.99 12.98 -18.25
N SER A 395 -17.26 12.84 -17.91
CA SER A 395 -18.38 13.61 -18.45
C SER A 395 -18.24 15.12 -18.28
N ASP A 396 -17.45 15.58 -17.30
CA ASP A 396 -17.12 16.99 -17.09
C ASP A 396 -15.81 17.44 -17.75
N GLY A 397 -15.19 16.57 -18.57
CA GLY A 397 -13.99 16.87 -19.34
C GLY A 397 -12.67 16.60 -18.60
N LEU A 398 -12.70 16.17 -17.32
CA LEU A 398 -11.50 15.80 -16.58
C LEU A 398 -10.82 14.59 -17.24
N THR A 399 -9.49 14.64 -17.40
CA THR A 399 -8.72 13.48 -17.86
C THR A 399 -8.54 12.52 -16.70
N ILE A 400 -8.97 11.27 -16.90
CA ILE A 400 -8.79 10.17 -15.96
C ILE A 400 -7.72 9.24 -16.53
N HIS A 401 -6.69 8.99 -15.72
CA HIS A 401 -5.63 8.05 -16.03
C HIS A 401 -5.96 6.66 -15.48
N GLY A 402 -5.45 5.62 -16.10
CA GLY A 402 -5.68 4.26 -15.64
C GLY A 402 -4.85 3.23 -16.38
N TYR A 403 -5.21 1.98 -16.16
CA TYR A 403 -4.55 0.84 -16.80
C TYR A 403 -5.61 -0.12 -17.32
N LEU A 404 -5.42 -0.58 -18.55
CA LEU A 404 -6.26 -1.57 -19.18
C LEU A 404 -5.44 -2.84 -19.44
N THR A 405 -5.96 -3.97 -18.94
CA THR A 405 -5.37 -5.28 -19.19
C THR A 405 -6.35 -6.11 -20.03
N ILE A 406 -5.91 -6.48 -21.22
CA ILE A 406 -6.67 -7.34 -22.13
C ILE A 406 -6.16 -8.77 -22.01
N PRO A 407 -7.05 -9.79 -21.92
CA PRO A 407 -6.66 -11.19 -21.84
C PRO A 407 -5.66 -11.59 -22.92
N ALA A 408 -4.62 -12.33 -22.53
CA ALA A 408 -3.58 -12.75 -23.46
C ALA A 408 -4.14 -13.54 -24.66
N GLY A 409 -3.74 -13.17 -25.87
CA GLY A 409 -4.22 -13.78 -27.12
C GLY A 409 -5.64 -13.42 -27.54
N LYS A 410 -6.34 -12.54 -26.82
CA LYS A 410 -7.66 -12.03 -27.22
C LYS A 410 -7.55 -10.67 -27.91
N GLN A 411 -8.47 -10.41 -28.83
CA GLN A 411 -8.68 -9.07 -29.36
C GLN A 411 -9.48 -8.23 -28.36
N ALA A 412 -9.20 -6.94 -28.28
CA ALA A 412 -9.93 -5.98 -27.46
C ALA A 412 -11.29 -5.65 -28.09
N LYS A 413 -12.16 -6.65 -28.17
CA LYS A 413 -13.46 -6.51 -28.84
C LYS A 413 -14.52 -7.37 -28.18
N ASN A 414 -15.60 -6.73 -27.72
CA ASN A 414 -16.80 -7.37 -27.14
C ASN A 414 -16.46 -8.39 -26.02
N LEU A 415 -15.56 -7.99 -25.12
CA LEU A 415 -15.09 -8.84 -24.02
C LEU A 415 -15.99 -8.69 -22.79
N PRO A 416 -16.11 -9.73 -21.94
CA PRO A 416 -16.55 -9.51 -20.58
C PRO A 416 -15.49 -8.69 -19.84
N VAL A 417 -15.93 -7.76 -18.97
CA VAL A 417 -15.06 -6.79 -18.32
C VAL A 417 -15.26 -6.79 -16.80
N VAL A 418 -14.18 -6.66 -16.07
CA VAL A 418 -14.20 -6.34 -14.64
C VAL A 418 -13.66 -4.92 -14.45
N ILE A 419 -14.46 -4.06 -13.86
CA ILE A 419 -14.07 -2.72 -13.41
C ILE A 419 -13.49 -2.87 -12.01
N ASN A 420 -12.24 -2.42 -11.83
CA ASN A 420 -11.49 -2.64 -10.60
C ASN A 420 -10.99 -1.31 -10.01
N PRO A 421 -11.87 -0.54 -9.33
CA PRO A 421 -11.48 0.68 -8.64
C PRO A 421 -10.63 0.37 -7.41
N HIS A 422 -9.55 1.13 -7.23
CA HIS A 422 -8.66 0.99 -6.07
C HIS A 422 -9.31 1.49 -4.77
N GLY A 423 -8.80 1.01 -3.64
CA GLY A 423 -9.14 1.51 -2.30
C GLY A 423 -8.49 2.86 -1.99
N GLY A 424 -8.71 3.35 -0.79
CA GLY A 424 -8.17 4.62 -0.31
C GLY A 424 -9.29 5.54 0.18
N PRO A 425 -9.79 6.54 -0.59
CA PRO A 425 -9.58 6.86 -2.02
C PRO A 425 -8.27 7.60 -2.33
N TRP A 426 -7.60 8.17 -1.34
CA TRP A 426 -6.37 8.96 -1.49
C TRP A 426 -5.15 8.04 -1.66
N ALA A 427 -5.19 7.26 -2.72
CA ALA A 427 -4.20 6.31 -3.18
C ALA A 427 -4.18 6.36 -4.71
N ARG A 428 -3.53 5.40 -5.36
CA ARG A 428 -3.60 5.21 -6.81
C ARG A 428 -3.18 3.79 -7.21
N ASP A 429 -3.62 3.36 -8.39
CA ASP A 429 -3.03 2.23 -9.09
C ASP A 429 -1.73 2.61 -9.79
N TYR A 430 -0.85 1.62 -9.93
CA TYR A 430 0.44 1.73 -10.58
C TYR A 430 0.59 0.64 -11.64
N TRP A 431 1.39 0.93 -12.67
CA TRP A 431 1.77 -0.08 -13.63
C TRP A 431 2.67 -1.15 -12.96
N GLY A 432 2.43 -2.41 -13.28
CA GLY A 432 3.23 -3.53 -12.79
C GLY A 432 2.43 -4.82 -12.67
N TYR A 433 3.06 -5.86 -12.14
CA TYR A 433 2.39 -7.14 -11.89
C TYR A 433 1.36 -6.99 -10.76
N ASN A 434 0.12 -7.30 -11.10
CA ASN A 434 -0.97 -7.40 -10.15
C ASN A 434 -1.59 -8.80 -10.28
N PRO A 435 -1.51 -9.66 -9.24
CA PRO A 435 -1.99 -11.04 -9.32
C PRO A 435 -3.50 -11.13 -9.56
N GLU A 436 -4.31 -10.21 -9.00
CA GLU A 436 -5.76 -10.18 -9.21
C GLU A 436 -6.09 -9.86 -10.67
N VAL A 437 -5.44 -8.85 -11.22
CA VAL A 437 -5.62 -8.43 -12.61
C VAL A 437 -5.18 -9.54 -13.57
N GLN A 438 -4.04 -10.18 -13.30
CA GLN A 438 -3.54 -11.30 -14.12
C GLN A 438 -4.45 -12.53 -14.02
N PHE A 439 -4.95 -12.82 -12.81
CA PHE A 439 -5.93 -13.88 -12.60
C PHE A 439 -7.21 -13.63 -13.42
N LEU A 440 -7.81 -12.45 -13.29
CA LEU A 440 -9.02 -12.08 -14.03
C LEU A 440 -8.80 -12.12 -15.56
N ALA A 441 -7.66 -11.59 -16.01
CA ALA A 441 -7.30 -11.62 -17.42
C ALA A 441 -7.09 -13.07 -17.92
N ASN A 442 -6.48 -13.94 -17.12
CA ASN A 442 -6.33 -15.36 -17.45
C ASN A 442 -7.69 -16.07 -17.55
N ARG A 443 -8.70 -15.64 -16.81
CA ARG A 443 -10.10 -16.13 -16.89
C ARG A 443 -10.87 -15.54 -18.07
N GLY A 444 -10.25 -14.67 -18.85
CA GLY A 444 -10.82 -14.12 -20.07
C GLY A 444 -11.52 -12.78 -19.92
N TYR A 445 -11.42 -12.13 -18.77
CA TYR A 445 -11.98 -10.81 -18.50
C TYR A 445 -10.98 -9.71 -18.85
N ALA A 446 -11.40 -8.69 -19.58
CA ALA A 446 -10.63 -7.44 -19.62
C ALA A 446 -10.77 -6.73 -18.26
N VAL A 447 -9.71 -6.08 -17.78
CA VAL A 447 -9.72 -5.40 -16.48
C VAL A 447 -9.36 -3.94 -16.69
N LEU A 448 -10.23 -3.04 -16.21
CA LEU A 448 -9.97 -1.60 -16.17
C LEU A 448 -9.72 -1.17 -14.72
N GLN A 449 -8.51 -0.69 -14.47
CA GLN A 449 -8.14 0.03 -13.25
C GLN A 449 -8.07 1.52 -13.59
N MET A 450 -8.72 2.38 -12.80
CA MET A 450 -8.72 3.81 -13.04
C MET A 450 -8.29 4.59 -11.80
N ASN A 451 -7.48 5.60 -12.02
CA ASN A 451 -7.14 6.60 -11.01
C ASN A 451 -8.17 7.74 -11.11
N PHE A 452 -9.34 7.53 -10.49
CA PHE A 452 -10.42 8.52 -10.44
C PHE A 452 -9.97 9.79 -9.71
N ARG A 453 -10.68 10.91 -9.88
CA ARG A 453 -10.36 12.16 -9.16
C ARG A 453 -10.21 11.90 -7.66
N SER A 454 -9.33 12.60 -7.02
CA SER A 454 -8.84 12.38 -5.65
C SER A 454 -7.76 11.30 -5.49
N SER A 455 -7.44 10.53 -6.53
CA SER A 455 -6.24 9.70 -6.52
C SER A 455 -4.98 10.56 -6.37
N THR A 456 -3.98 10.06 -5.63
CA THR A 456 -2.74 10.79 -5.33
C THR A 456 -1.75 10.80 -6.50
N GLY A 457 -0.79 11.74 -6.47
CA GLY A 457 0.30 11.81 -7.44
C GLY A 457 0.00 12.63 -8.69
N TYR A 458 -1.24 13.12 -8.86
CA TYR A 458 -1.67 13.92 -10.01
C TYR A 458 -1.84 15.41 -9.70
N GLY A 459 -1.32 15.87 -8.57
CA GLY A 459 -1.37 17.25 -8.12
C GLY A 459 -2.60 17.61 -7.29
N LYS A 460 -2.51 18.81 -6.68
CA LYS A 460 -3.52 19.33 -5.77
C LYS A 460 -4.90 19.50 -6.43
N ASP A 461 -4.93 20.00 -7.65
CA ASP A 461 -6.19 20.28 -8.37
C ASP A 461 -6.96 18.99 -8.65
N PHE A 462 -6.27 17.92 -9.05
CA PHE A 462 -6.88 16.62 -9.27
C PHE A 462 -7.39 16.01 -7.96
N TRP A 463 -6.57 16.10 -6.91
CA TRP A 463 -6.88 15.56 -5.60
C TRP A 463 -8.09 16.25 -4.96
N THR A 464 -8.15 17.58 -4.97
CA THR A 464 -9.22 18.37 -4.32
C THR A 464 -10.56 18.28 -5.05
N LYS A 465 -10.56 17.94 -6.36
CA LYS A 465 -11.80 17.74 -7.15
C LYS A 465 -12.68 16.59 -6.63
N GLY A 466 -12.16 15.71 -5.79
CA GLY A 466 -12.93 14.62 -5.18
C GLY A 466 -13.54 14.97 -3.82
N PHE A 467 -13.28 16.14 -3.25
CA PHE A 467 -13.80 16.50 -1.93
C PHE A 467 -15.31 16.69 -1.96
N LYS A 468 -16.00 15.98 -1.03
CA LYS A 468 -17.47 15.84 -0.97
C LYS A 468 -18.07 15.29 -2.28
N GLN A 469 -17.30 14.43 -3.00
CA GLN A 469 -17.72 13.84 -4.27
C GLN A 469 -17.80 12.31 -4.24
N TRP A 470 -17.73 11.70 -3.05
CA TRP A 470 -18.01 10.27 -2.91
C TRP A 470 -19.42 9.97 -3.44
N GLY A 471 -19.57 8.90 -4.22
CA GLY A 471 -20.85 8.53 -4.84
C GLY A 471 -21.36 9.49 -5.92
N LYS A 472 -20.66 10.60 -6.15
CA LYS A 472 -20.98 11.65 -7.15
C LYS A 472 -19.93 11.67 -8.27
N LYS A 473 -19.17 12.77 -8.40
CA LYS A 473 -18.17 12.92 -9.48
C LYS A 473 -17.07 11.86 -9.46
N MET A 474 -16.70 11.36 -8.27
CA MET A 474 -15.76 10.24 -8.18
C MET A 474 -16.37 8.95 -8.74
N GLN A 475 -17.67 8.72 -8.54
CA GLN A 475 -18.39 7.59 -9.13
C GLN A 475 -18.65 7.82 -10.64
N ASP A 476 -18.90 9.06 -11.06
CA ASP A 476 -19.02 9.41 -12.49
C ASP A 476 -17.74 9.04 -13.24
N ASP A 477 -16.54 9.28 -12.69
CA ASP A 477 -15.28 8.91 -13.31
C ASP A 477 -15.19 7.40 -13.59
N VAL A 478 -15.67 6.57 -12.66
CA VAL A 478 -15.73 5.10 -12.83
C VAL A 478 -16.76 4.71 -13.89
N THR A 479 -17.94 5.29 -13.82
CA THR A 479 -19.04 5.07 -14.78
C THR A 479 -18.64 5.47 -16.20
N ASP A 480 -17.92 6.59 -16.35
CA ASP A 480 -17.45 7.08 -17.65
C ASP A 480 -16.32 6.19 -18.20
N GLY A 481 -15.52 5.55 -17.35
CA GLY A 481 -14.60 4.49 -17.76
C GLY A 481 -15.30 3.28 -18.36
N VAL A 482 -16.42 2.86 -17.76
CA VAL A 482 -17.27 1.79 -18.35
C VAL A 482 -17.83 2.20 -19.70
N ARG A 483 -18.40 3.40 -19.79
CA ARG A 483 -18.96 3.94 -21.04
C ARG A 483 -17.90 4.09 -22.12
N TRP A 484 -16.70 4.51 -21.74
CA TRP A 484 -15.55 4.58 -22.64
C TRP A 484 -15.22 3.19 -23.22
N LEU A 485 -15.11 2.14 -22.39
CA LEU A 485 -14.86 0.77 -22.88
C LEU A 485 -15.94 0.28 -23.85
N ILE A 486 -17.21 0.59 -23.58
CA ILE A 486 -18.33 0.26 -24.47
C ILE A 486 -18.19 1.03 -25.79
N SER A 487 -17.90 2.33 -25.75
CA SER A 487 -17.76 3.19 -26.94
C SER A 487 -16.59 2.78 -27.84
N GLN A 488 -15.52 2.22 -27.24
CA GLN A 488 -14.37 1.65 -27.96
C GLN A 488 -14.68 0.26 -28.55
N GLY A 489 -15.85 -0.33 -28.26
CA GLY A 489 -16.21 -1.68 -28.67
C GLY A 489 -15.41 -2.78 -27.95
N ILE A 490 -14.71 -2.43 -26.86
CA ILE A 490 -13.92 -3.35 -26.04
C ILE A 490 -14.84 -4.19 -25.15
N ALA A 491 -15.74 -3.53 -24.42
CA ALA A 491 -16.67 -4.18 -23.50
C ALA A 491 -17.96 -4.65 -24.19
N ASP A 492 -18.41 -5.85 -23.81
CA ASP A 492 -19.78 -6.28 -24.02
C ASP A 492 -20.67 -5.62 -22.95
N PRO A 493 -21.64 -4.75 -23.33
CA PRO A 493 -22.45 -4.02 -22.35
C PRO A 493 -23.27 -4.91 -21.39
N LYS A 494 -23.47 -6.16 -21.74
CA LYS A 494 -24.22 -7.14 -20.91
C LYS A 494 -23.34 -7.93 -19.96
N ARG A 495 -22.01 -7.84 -20.08
CA ARG A 495 -21.05 -8.66 -19.34
C ARG A 495 -20.01 -7.79 -18.64
N ILE A 496 -20.47 -6.86 -17.82
CA ILE A 496 -19.62 -5.97 -17.04
C ILE A 496 -19.85 -6.23 -15.57
N ALA A 497 -18.81 -6.54 -14.85
CA ALA A 497 -18.81 -6.61 -13.39
C ALA A 497 -18.01 -5.46 -12.79
N ILE A 498 -18.24 -5.16 -11.50
CA ILE A 498 -17.42 -4.27 -10.70
C ILE A 498 -16.94 -5.01 -9.46
N TYR A 499 -15.64 -4.85 -9.14
CA TYR A 499 -14.97 -5.45 -7.99
C TYR A 499 -13.96 -4.49 -7.41
N GLY A 500 -13.99 -4.27 -6.12
CA GLY A 500 -12.99 -3.48 -5.42
C GLY A 500 -12.97 -3.72 -3.92
N GLY A 501 -11.86 -3.32 -3.28
CA GLY A 501 -11.67 -3.43 -1.84
C GLY A 501 -11.70 -2.08 -1.13
N SER A 502 -12.19 -2.04 0.13
CA SER A 502 -12.21 -0.84 0.96
C SER A 502 -13.03 0.29 0.31
N TYR A 503 -12.42 1.45 0.00
CA TYR A 503 -13.09 2.47 -0.81
C TYR A 503 -13.51 1.91 -2.19
N GLY A 504 -12.72 1.03 -2.80
CA GLY A 504 -13.12 0.32 -4.03
C GLY A 504 -14.37 -0.54 -3.83
N GLY A 505 -14.57 -1.12 -2.64
CA GLY A 505 -15.80 -1.80 -2.22
C GLY A 505 -16.98 -0.84 -2.09
N TYR A 506 -16.76 0.34 -1.49
CA TYR A 506 -17.76 1.42 -1.52
C TYR A 506 -18.14 1.80 -2.96
N THR A 507 -17.15 2.00 -3.83
CA THR A 507 -17.37 2.32 -5.26
C THR A 507 -18.12 1.19 -5.98
N THR A 508 -17.86 -0.05 -5.60
CA THR A 508 -18.61 -1.23 -6.09
C THR A 508 -20.08 -1.18 -5.69
N LEU A 509 -20.36 -0.96 -4.39
CA LEU A 509 -21.72 -0.83 -3.88
C LEU A 509 -22.43 0.40 -4.48
N ALA A 510 -21.75 1.55 -4.56
CA ALA A 510 -22.26 2.77 -5.19
C ALA A 510 -22.58 2.55 -6.67
N GLY A 511 -21.74 1.80 -7.39
CA GLY A 511 -21.97 1.46 -8.81
C GLY A 511 -23.28 0.71 -9.02
N VAL A 512 -23.51 -0.36 -8.27
CA VAL A 512 -24.75 -1.16 -8.42
C VAL A 512 -25.97 -0.50 -7.80
N THR A 513 -25.79 0.55 -7.01
CA THR A 513 -26.86 1.33 -6.39
C THR A 513 -27.26 2.53 -7.24
N PHE A 514 -26.30 3.30 -7.78
CA PHE A 514 -26.58 4.57 -8.47
C PHE A 514 -26.61 4.40 -9.99
N THR A 515 -26.01 3.34 -10.53
CA THR A 515 -26.06 2.96 -11.95
C THR A 515 -26.37 1.47 -12.12
N PRO A 516 -27.52 0.99 -11.58
CA PRO A 516 -27.82 -0.44 -11.43
C PRO A 516 -27.95 -1.22 -12.74
N ASP A 517 -28.19 -0.53 -13.85
CA ASP A 517 -28.37 -1.17 -15.18
C ASP A 517 -27.01 -1.33 -15.91
N LEU A 518 -25.91 -0.88 -15.31
CA LEU A 518 -24.60 -0.88 -15.97
C LEU A 518 -23.81 -2.17 -15.72
N TYR A 519 -24.14 -2.89 -14.68
CA TYR A 519 -23.40 -4.07 -14.23
C TYR A 519 -24.26 -5.33 -14.24
N ALA A 520 -23.64 -6.48 -14.52
CA ALA A 520 -24.27 -7.79 -14.47
C ALA A 520 -24.15 -8.42 -13.06
N CYS A 521 -23.09 -8.10 -12.32
CA CYS A 521 -22.85 -8.54 -10.93
C CYS A 521 -21.78 -7.69 -10.27
N ALA A 522 -21.60 -7.86 -8.95
CA ALA A 522 -20.61 -7.10 -8.21
C ALA A 522 -19.96 -7.93 -7.08
N VAL A 523 -18.68 -7.64 -6.78
CA VAL A 523 -17.95 -8.23 -5.66
C VAL A 523 -17.46 -7.12 -4.74
N ASP A 524 -18.05 -7.02 -3.56
CA ASP A 524 -17.67 -6.08 -2.51
C ASP A 524 -16.69 -6.76 -1.54
N TYR A 525 -15.51 -6.19 -1.42
CA TYR A 525 -14.47 -6.69 -0.53
C TYR A 525 -14.12 -5.65 0.54
N VAL A 526 -14.44 -5.94 1.80
CA VAL A 526 -14.21 -5.07 2.97
C VAL A 526 -14.65 -3.62 2.72
N GLY A 527 -15.82 -3.44 2.07
CA GLY A 527 -16.29 -2.16 1.56
C GLY A 527 -17.14 -1.37 2.54
N VAL A 528 -17.14 -0.05 2.37
CA VAL A 528 -17.95 0.88 3.16
C VAL A 528 -19.36 0.92 2.58
N SER A 529 -20.37 0.52 3.35
CA SER A 529 -21.79 0.55 2.94
C SER A 529 -22.54 1.79 3.45
N ASN A 530 -22.05 2.39 4.55
CA ASN A 530 -22.70 3.48 5.27
C ASN A 530 -21.68 4.47 5.81
N LEU A 531 -21.73 5.72 5.37
CA LEU A 531 -20.76 6.75 5.77
C LEU A 531 -20.96 7.19 7.25
N PHE A 532 -22.15 7.07 7.81
CA PHE A 532 -22.35 7.32 9.24
C PHE A 532 -21.63 6.26 10.07
N THR A 533 -21.84 4.99 9.77
CA THR A 533 -21.13 3.87 10.43
C THR A 533 -19.61 4.01 10.29
N LEU A 534 -19.10 4.47 9.13
CA LEU A 534 -17.67 4.73 8.94
C LEU A 534 -17.15 5.72 10.00
N PHE A 535 -17.84 6.86 10.18
CA PHE A 535 -17.44 7.88 11.15
C PHE A 535 -17.62 7.46 12.61
N GLU A 536 -18.64 6.65 12.91
CA GLU A 536 -18.90 6.13 14.25
C GLU A 536 -17.86 5.08 14.68
N THR A 537 -17.27 4.37 13.72
CA THR A 537 -16.39 3.23 13.98
C THR A 537 -14.93 3.47 13.60
N LEU A 538 -14.52 4.72 13.40
CA LEU A 538 -13.14 5.07 13.10
C LEU A 538 -12.16 4.50 14.14
N PRO A 539 -11.03 3.91 13.71
CA PRO A 539 -10.03 3.45 14.66
C PRO A 539 -9.46 4.65 15.46
N PRO A 540 -9.13 4.46 16.75
CA PRO A 540 -8.70 5.57 17.63
C PRO A 540 -7.55 6.39 17.06
N TYR A 541 -6.59 5.77 16.40
CA TYR A 541 -5.43 6.44 15.79
C TYR A 541 -5.77 7.26 14.53
N TRP A 542 -7.02 7.26 14.05
CA TRP A 542 -7.51 8.16 12.99
C TRP A 542 -8.25 9.38 13.55
N GLU A 543 -8.47 9.43 14.85
CA GLU A 543 -9.25 10.50 15.48
C GLU A 543 -8.69 11.90 15.20
N GLN A 544 -7.37 12.05 15.17
CA GLN A 544 -6.71 13.32 14.83
C GLN A 544 -7.07 13.85 13.44
N GLY A 545 -7.44 12.97 12.50
CA GLY A 545 -7.84 13.32 11.13
C GLY A 545 -9.37 13.43 10.91
N ARG A 546 -10.19 13.20 11.93
CA ARG A 546 -11.65 13.17 11.80
C ARG A 546 -12.22 14.44 11.15
N GLN A 547 -11.81 15.61 11.61
CA GLN A 547 -12.31 16.87 11.07
C GLN A 547 -11.90 17.09 9.61
N MET A 548 -10.68 16.69 9.24
CA MET A 548 -10.23 16.70 7.85
C MET A 548 -11.05 15.73 6.99
N MET A 549 -11.40 14.55 7.50
CA MET A 549 -12.30 13.62 6.81
C MET A 549 -13.68 14.24 6.60
N TYR A 550 -14.20 15.03 7.54
CA TYR A 550 -15.46 15.76 7.37
C TYR A 550 -15.39 16.78 6.22
N GLU A 551 -14.28 17.48 6.08
CA GLU A 551 -14.05 18.40 4.96
C GLU A 551 -13.95 17.67 3.60
N MET A 552 -13.39 16.46 3.60
CA MET A 552 -13.13 15.70 2.37
C MET A 552 -14.29 14.80 1.94
N ILE A 553 -15.06 14.28 2.89
CA ILE A 553 -16.17 13.33 2.64
C ILE A 553 -17.52 13.98 2.90
N GLY A 554 -17.68 14.62 4.06
CA GLY A 554 -18.88 15.23 4.57
C GLY A 554 -18.98 15.09 6.08
N ASP A 555 -19.53 16.10 6.74
CA ASP A 555 -19.75 16.17 8.17
C ASP A 555 -21.09 15.47 8.51
N PRO A 556 -21.13 14.47 9.40
CA PRO A 556 -22.36 13.74 9.72
C PRO A 556 -23.49 14.62 10.28
N GLU A 557 -23.17 15.77 10.87
CA GLU A 557 -24.17 16.70 11.38
C GLU A 557 -24.58 17.75 10.33
N LYS A 558 -23.59 18.36 9.65
CA LYS A 558 -23.82 19.47 8.72
C LYS A 558 -24.20 19.01 7.31
N ASP A 559 -23.63 17.88 6.87
CA ASP A 559 -23.80 17.34 5.53
C ASP A 559 -24.66 16.05 5.55
N LYS A 560 -25.55 15.89 6.53
CA LYS A 560 -26.35 14.69 6.72
C LYS A 560 -27.06 14.23 5.44
N ALA A 561 -27.72 15.17 4.75
CA ALA A 561 -28.43 14.85 3.49
C ALA A 561 -27.49 14.35 2.39
N LEU A 562 -26.26 14.90 2.30
CA LEU A 562 -25.24 14.39 1.38
C LEU A 562 -24.83 12.96 1.75
N LEU A 563 -24.55 12.70 3.02
CA LEU A 563 -24.13 11.36 3.46
C LEU A 563 -25.23 10.31 3.29
N GLU A 564 -26.50 10.68 3.50
CA GLU A 564 -27.66 9.83 3.19
C GLU A 564 -27.76 9.57 1.67
N GLU A 565 -27.63 10.61 0.84
CA GLU A 565 -27.68 10.52 -0.62
C GLU A 565 -26.62 9.54 -1.19
N VAL A 566 -25.40 9.55 -0.62
CA VAL A 566 -24.28 8.81 -1.18
C VAL A 566 -23.91 7.52 -0.43
N SER A 567 -24.62 7.15 0.63
CA SER A 567 -24.42 5.87 1.33
C SER A 567 -25.28 4.77 0.70
N PRO A 568 -24.67 3.72 0.13
CA PRO A 568 -25.40 2.65 -0.57
C PRO A 568 -26.51 1.98 0.27
N ILE A 569 -26.34 1.89 1.59
CA ILE A 569 -27.31 1.26 2.50
C ILE A 569 -28.70 1.88 2.43
N PHE A 570 -28.81 3.18 2.14
CA PHE A 570 -30.11 3.87 2.07
C PHE A 570 -30.82 3.71 0.72
N HIS A 571 -30.18 3.06 -0.24
CA HIS A 571 -30.65 2.94 -1.62
C HIS A 571 -30.71 1.49 -2.12
N ILE A 572 -30.85 0.55 -1.22
CA ILE A 572 -30.86 -0.91 -1.49
C ILE A 572 -31.90 -1.29 -2.57
N ASP A 573 -33.03 -0.60 -2.60
CA ASP A 573 -34.10 -0.86 -3.57
C ASP A 573 -33.67 -0.66 -5.03
N ASN A 574 -32.58 0.04 -5.27
CA ASN A 574 -32.02 0.24 -6.61
C ASN A 574 -31.17 -0.95 -7.11
N ILE A 575 -30.69 -1.80 -6.20
CA ILE A 575 -29.80 -2.91 -6.56
C ILE A 575 -30.60 -4.02 -7.25
N LYS A 576 -30.19 -4.35 -8.48
CA LYS A 576 -30.89 -5.31 -9.35
C LYS A 576 -30.07 -6.57 -9.62
N VAL A 577 -28.79 -6.58 -9.24
CA VAL A 577 -27.82 -7.61 -9.64
C VAL A 577 -27.32 -8.38 -8.43
N PRO A 578 -26.87 -9.63 -8.60
CA PRO A 578 -26.31 -10.42 -7.51
C PRO A 578 -24.98 -9.82 -7.01
N LEU A 579 -24.74 -9.99 -5.71
CA LEU A 579 -23.52 -9.55 -5.03
C LEU A 579 -22.80 -10.71 -4.33
N LEU A 580 -21.47 -10.66 -4.33
CA LEU A 580 -20.62 -11.38 -3.40
C LEU A 580 -19.99 -10.35 -2.45
N VAL A 581 -20.23 -10.49 -1.14
CA VAL A 581 -19.67 -9.63 -0.09
C VAL A 581 -18.68 -10.42 0.75
N ALA A 582 -17.45 -9.94 0.91
CA ALA A 582 -16.41 -10.60 1.68
C ALA A 582 -15.81 -9.66 2.73
N GLN A 583 -15.63 -10.16 3.98
CA GLN A 583 -15.26 -9.34 5.13
C GLN A 583 -14.36 -10.09 6.11
N GLY A 584 -13.32 -9.42 6.63
CA GLY A 584 -12.57 -9.88 7.79
C GLY A 584 -13.26 -9.50 9.09
N ALA A 585 -13.38 -10.46 10.02
CA ALA A 585 -14.11 -10.24 11.27
C ALA A 585 -13.39 -9.26 12.22
N ASN A 586 -12.05 -9.17 12.12
CA ASN A 586 -11.21 -8.32 12.96
C ASN A 586 -10.79 -7.00 12.27
N ASP A 587 -11.46 -6.62 11.18
CA ASP A 587 -11.13 -5.41 10.42
C ASP A 587 -11.22 -4.17 11.31
N PRO A 588 -10.09 -3.45 11.56
CA PRO A 588 -10.10 -2.26 12.39
C PRO A 588 -10.57 -1.00 11.65
N ARG A 589 -10.54 -1.00 10.30
CA ARG A 589 -10.77 0.18 9.45
C ARG A 589 -12.19 0.27 8.94
N VAL A 590 -12.68 -0.82 8.36
CA VAL A 590 -14.06 -0.99 7.90
C VAL A 590 -14.66 -2.13 8.69
N LYS A 591 -15.33 -1.80 9.77
CA LYS A 591 -15.86 -2.79 10.70
C LYS A 591 -16.81 -3.76 10.00
N LYS A 592 -16.80 -5.03 10.44
CA LYS A 592 -17.70 -6.09 9.94
C LYS A 592 -19.17 -5.64 9.86
N GLU A 593 -19.55 -4.68 10.68
CA GLU A 593 -20.88 -4.07 10.70
C GLU A 593 -21.30 -3.51 9.34
N HIS A 594 -20.38 -2.95 8.54
CA HIS A 594 -20.66 -2.47 7.18
C HIS A 594 -21.18 -3.61 6.28
N ALA A 595 -20.51 -4.75 6.31
CA ALA A 595 -20.92 -5.93 5.54
C ALA A 595 -22.21 -6.53 6.09
N ASP A 596 -22.36 -6.62 7.43
CA ASP A 596 -23.59 -7.12 8.05
C ASP A 596 -24.81 -6.28 7.68
N GLN A 597 -24.70 -4.93 7.71
CA GLN A 597 -25.79 -4.01 7.36
C GLN A 597 -26.26 -4.24 5.92
N ILE A 598 -25.33 -4.23 4.95
CA ILE A 598 -25.68 -4.33 3.53
C ILE A 598 -26.24 -5.72 3.21
N VAL A 599 -25.64 -6.79 3.73
CA VAL A 599 -26.09 -8.17 3.49
C VAL A 599 -27.48 -8.41 4.08
N ASN A 600 -27.74 -7.93 5.31
CA ASN A 600 -29.03 -8.08 5.94
C ASN A 600 -30.13 -7.30 5.17
N ALA A 601 -29.82 -6.09 4.71
CA ALA A 601 -30.76 -5.30 3.93
C ALA A 601 -31.08 -5.96 2.57
N LEU A 602 -30.07 -6.50 1.87
CA LEU A 602 -30.27 -7.23 0.61
C LEU A 602 -31.12 -8.49 0.82
N LYS A 603 -30.86 -9.27 1.87
CA LYS A 603 -31.65 -10.47 2.21
C LYS A 603 -33.12 -10.14 2.50
N GLN A 604 -33.39 -9.05 3.24
CA GLN A 604 -34.75 -8.61 3.53
C GLN A 604 -35.54 -8.22 2.27
N LYS A 605 -34.82 -7.79 1.21
CA LYS A 605 -35.39 -7.45 -0.09
C LYS A 605 -35.39 -8.61 -1.09
N ASN A 606 -34.94 -9.82 -0.67
CA ASN A 606 -34.77 -11.00 -1.51
C ASN A 606 -33.83 -10.77 -2.71
N ILE A 607 -32.84 -9.88 -2.56
CA ILE A 607 -31.78 -9.68 -3.55
C ILE A 607 -30.70 -10.74 -3.31
N ALA A 608 -30.24 -11.38 -4.38
CA ALA A 608 -29.24 -12.45 -4.28
C ALA A 608 -27.92 -11.90 -3.75
N VAL A 609 -27.45 -12.44 -2.62
CA VAL A 609 -26.17 -12.08 -2.00
C VAL A 609 -25.50 -13.29 -1.40
N GLU A 610 -24.24 -13.52 -1.79
CA GLU A 610 -23.33 -14.42 -1.11
C GLU A 610 -22.54 -13.63 -0.05
N TYR A 611 -22.32 -14.21 1.12
CA TYR A 611 -21.60 -13.54 2.21
C TYR A 611 -20.51 -14.44 2.78
N MET A 612 -19.27 -13.95 2.70
CA MET A 612 -18.08 -14.62 3.23
C MET A 612 -17.47 -13.79 4.37
N VAL A 613 -17.36 -14.40 5.56
CA VAL A 613 -16.62 -13.80 6.70
C VAL A 613 -15.46 -14.71 7.06
N LYS A 614 -14.31 -14.12 7.37
CA LYS A 614 -13.12 -14.83 7.85
C LYS A 614 -12.76 -14.33 9.25
N ASP A 615 -12.88 -15.21 10.25
CA ASP A 615 -12.76 -14.86 11.68
C ASP A 615 -11.31 -14.48 12.11
N ASN A 616 -10.32 -14.92 11.34
CA ASN A 616 -8.90 -14.68 11.58
C ASN A 616 -8.27 -13.67 10.61
N GLU A 617 -9.10 -12.80 10.01
CA GLU A 617 -8.67 -11.75 9.08
C GLU A 617 -9.14 -10.37 9.50
N GLY A 618 -8.35 -9.37 9.08
CA GLY A 618 -8.62 -7.96 9.26
C GLY A 618 -9.04 -7.26 7.97
N HIS A 619 -8.43 -6.09 7.68
CA HIS A 619 -8.70 -5.31 6.48
C HIS A 619 -8.03 -5.94 5.24
N GLY A 620 -8.69 -6.96 4.71
CA GLY A 620 -8.18 -7.84 3.65
C GLY A 620 -7.73 -9.20 4.17
N PHE A 621 -7.72 -10.21 3.28
CA PHE A 621 -7.35 -11.59 3.62
C PHE A 621 -5.86 -11.82 3.37
N HIS A 622 -5.13 -12.07 4.44
CA HIS A 622 -3.70 -12.32 4.42
C HIS A 622 -3.34 -13.80 4.50
N ASN A 623 -4.17 -14.61 5.14
CA ASN A 623 -3.96 -16.04 5.20
C ASN A 623 -4.26 -16.69 3.86
N GLU A 624 -3.36 -17.54 3.34
CA GLU A 624 -3.43 -18.09 1.98
C GLU A 624 -4.70 -18.89 1.75
N GLU A 625 -5.11 -19.69 2.72
CA GLU A 625 -6.34 -20.46 2.69
C GLU A 625 -7.57 -19.56 2.50
N ASN A 626 -7.61 -18.42 3.18
CA ASN A 626 -8.70 -17.46 3.09
C ASN A 626 -8.70 -16.74 1.74
N ARG A 627 -7.50 -16.41 1.21
CA ARG A 627 -7.36 -15.87 -0.15
C ARG A 627 -7.87 -16.84 -1.19
N PHE A 628 -7.45 -18.12 -1.11
CA PHE A 628 -7.92 -19.13 -2.05
C PHE A 628 -9.44 -19.28 -2.01
N ASP A 629 -10.03 -19.30 -0.83
CA ASP A 629 -11.49 -19.38 -0.69
C ASP A 629 -12.18 -18.18 -1.34
N PHE A 630 -11.66 -16.97 -1.10
CA PHE A 630 -12.23 -15.76 -1.67
C PHE A 630 -12.13 -15.73 -3.20
N TYR A 631 -10.95 -16.00 -3.76
CA TYR A 631 -10.79 -15.96 -5.21
C TYR A 631 -11.48 -17.13 -5.92
N ARG A 632 -11.63 -18.30 -5.28
CA ARG A 632 -12.48 -19.39 -5.80
C ARG A 632 -13.97 -18.99 -5.82
N ALA A 633 -14.45 -18.32 -4.78
CA ALA A 633 -15.80 -17.81 -4.76
C ALA A 633 -16.01 -16.77 -5.87
N MET A 634 -15.07 -15.83 -6.02
CA MET A 634 -15.10 -14.81 -7.09
C MET A 634 -15.05 -15.45 -8.49
N GLU A 635 -14.15 -16.43 -8.72
CA GLU A 635 -14.03 -17.14 -9.99
C GLU A 635 -15.37 -17.79 -10.40
N ARG A 636 -15.96 -18.54 -9.48
CA ARG A 636 -17.28 -19.17 -9.69
C ARG A 636 -18.36 -18.11 -9.96
N PHE A 637 -18.41 -17.06 -9.13
CA PHE A 637 -19.41 -16.01 -9.21
C PHE A 637 -19.34 -15.25 -10.55
N PHE A 638 -18.16 -14.88 -11.00
CA PHE A 638 -18.00 -14.23 -12.31
C PHE A 638 -18.28 -15.17 -13.47
N ALA A 639 -17.87 -16.45 -13.40
CA ALA A 639 -18.18 -17.44 -14.41
C ALA A 639 -19.70 -17.63 -14.57
N GLU A 640 -20.45 -17.62 -13.47
CA GLU A 640 -21.91 -17.73 -13.49
C GLU A 640 -22.57 -16.49 -14.08
N HIS A 641 -22.10 -15.27 -13.71
CA HIS A 641 -22.81 -14.03 -14.02
C HIS A 641 -22.31 -13.29 -15.27
N LEU A 642 -21.14 -13.63 -15.80
CA LEU A 642 -20.55 -13.02 -17.01
C LEU A 642 -20.47 -13.99 -18.20
N SER A 643 -21.16 -15.15 -18.14
CA SER A 643 -21.21 -16.10 -19.26
C SER A 643 -21.93 -15.53 -20.48
N ALA A 644 -21.54 -16.01 -21.68
CA ALA A 644 -22.12 -15.52 -22.96
C ALA A 644 -23.55 -16.02 -23.22
N ASP A 645 -24.02 -16.98 -22.43
CA ASP A 645 -25.31 -17.66 -22.62
C ASP A 645 -26.47 -16.99 -21.84
N ARG A 646 -26.30 -15.74 -21.41
CA ARG A 646 -27.33 -14.95 -20.74
C ARG A 646 -27.96 -13.89 -21.63
#